data_c9cc7d88763e7b03298d0f36a3a066c6
#
_entry.id   c9cc7d88763e7b03298d0f36a3a066c6
#
_cell.length_a   1.000
_cell.length_b   1.000
_cell.length_c   1.000
_cell.angle_alpha   90.00
_cell.angle_beta   90.00
_cell.angle_gamma   90.00
#
_symmetry.space_group_name_H-M   'P 1'
#
loop_
_entity.id
_entity.type
_entity.pdbx_description
1 polymer ?
#
loop_
_entity_poly.entity_id
_entity_poly.type
_entity_poly.pdbx_seq_one_letter_code
_entity_poly.pdbx_strand_id
1 'polypeptide(L)'
;MLSRRLAILLLLAAAPALAQPATLSGFADEGVFHLYMNEDRLGSIKFRWQADGSFESESTISMAGQSVTIVMTIAPDREGRFARIESKSPQGTVVTVREGNVARRTFKEKTETVTIKPDARLFGNYAPPLMSQAVRLYDRAKGGKQAFPLLIIPGVMMEASLEFKDKIERTVAGRDIEFLRFVYGVPGVDITVWVDSEGKLYFADVPAQRAAFVRDGYEALRQVPETDPLLSPAKYEIKLERGVGVPMRDGVRLATDIYRPEAEGKFPVILVRTPYKKEMAELQARFYTRRGYAFAVQDCRGRFGSAGVWQPFMREPEDGYDTIEWLAGQPWSTGKVGMIGGSYVGWVQWWAASRRPPHLVTIIPNVAPPDPLYNVPYEYGVFFMTGGIWWADVLETQATADLSGVALSKVLEKKYKKLLAPLPVIELDKAVLGKENPYWREWIRHPPHDRYWTPANFLDRLKDVRIPVFHQSGWFDGDGIGSKLNYLRMASHGHPNQKLVLGPWGHTDTAGRRIGDRDFGPQAIIDLQRDYLRWFDYWLKGVENGIAKEPLVAIFVMGSNQWLRGNVYPLPVTRFEKWHLAEGGKLTSEIPPAGAPPDRYTYDPADPTPDPRFYEETEEEEKTVRSAEDKKKEREAYHEKVTRERRDILVYATEPLAKPLTFAGPVSATLYASSSARDTDWFVRLLEVEKDGKIFPLAMGKVRARYRRSMKKPELLKRGRVYEYQLDLWQTGITIPAGHRLRVEVASASFPMFSRNLNTGGHNEMETRHVPAQQVIHHGRQYPSHVLLPVIPETELKR
;
A
#
# COMPACT_ATOMS: atom_id res chain seq x y z
N MET A 1 -83.99 4.12 -13.43
CA MET A 1 -83.14 4.31 -14.62
C MET A 1 -81.80 4.94 -14.16
N LEU A 2 -80.75 4.39 -14.46
CA LEU A 2 -79.37 4.70 -14.40
C LEU A 2 -78.55 3.71 -13.54
N SER A 3 -77.98 2.75 -14.26
CA SER A 3 -77.00 1.79 -13.73
C SER A 3 -75.67 2.44 -13.49
N ARG A 4 -75.13 2.40 -12.29
CA ARG A 4 -73.73 2.70 -11.97
C ARG A 4 -72.91 1.41 -12.07
N ARG A 5 -72.03 1.34 -13.08
CA ARG A 5 -70.99 0.32 -13.15
C ARG A 5 -69.79 0.77 -12.26
N LEU A 6 -69.54 -0.01 -11.22
CA LEU A 6 -68.33 0.14 -10.37
C LEU A 6 -67.19 -0.58 -11.08
N ALA A 7 -66.20 0.19 -11.53
CA ALA A 7 -64.94 -0.39 -12.00
C ALA A 7 -64.00 -0.60 -10.76
N ILE A 8 -63.75 -1.84 -10.44
CA ILE A 8 -62.75 -2.26 -9.45
C ILE A 8 -61.39 -2.24 -10.13
N LEU A 9 -60.55 -1.23 -9.81
CA LEU A 9 -59.12 -1.22 -10.13
C LEU A 9 -58.42 -2.24 -9.23
N LEU A 10 -58.01 -3.39 -9.74
CA LEU A 10 -57.03 -4.26 -9.08
C LEU A 10 -55.66 -3.61 -9.23
N LEU A 11 -55.18 -2.99 -8.15
CA LEU A 11 -53.76 -2.70 -7.96
C LEU A 11 -53.02 -4.03 -7.74
N LEU A 12 -52.43 -4.56 -8.80
CA LEU A 12 -51.37 -5.58 -8.67
C LEU A 12 -50.17 -4.90 -8.03
N ALA A 13 -50.01 -5.06 -6.71
CA ALA A 13 -48.73 -4.81 -6.03
C ALA A 13 -47.71 -5.78 -6.62
N ALA A 14 -46.76 -5.25 -7.38
CA ALA A 14 -45.61 -6.03 -7.82
C ALA A 14 -44.87 -6.51 -6.56
N ALA A 15 -44.94 -7.80 -6.27
CA ALA A 15 -44.08 -8.41 -5.27
C ALA A 15 -42.64 -8.19 -5.67
N PRO A 16 -41.73 -7.86 -4.73
CA PRO A 16 -40.32 -7.73 -5.05
C PRO A 16 -39.89 -9.08 -5.65
N ALA A 17 -39.31 -9.04 -6.84
CA ALA A 17 -38.74 -10.21 -7.48
C ALA A 17 -37.74 -10.85 -6.52
N LEU A 18 -38.07 -12.02 -6.02
CA LEU A 18 -37.14 -12.80 -5.19
C LEU A 18 -35.90 -13.02 -6.03
N ALA A 19 -34.75 -12.61 -5.50
CA ALA A 19 -33.45 -12.82 -6.14
C ALA A 19 -33.30 -14.30 -6.46
N GLN A 20 -33.01 -14.63 -7.72
CA GLN A 20 -32.81 -16.03 -8.12
C GLN A 20 -31.64 -16.62 -7.36
N PRO A 21 -31.80 -17.81 -6.75
CA PRO A 21 -30.69 -18.42 -6.00
C PRO A 21 -29.51 -18.69 -6.95
N ALA A 22 -28.29 -18.43 -6.45
CA ALA A 22 -27.07 -18.64 -7.21
C ALA A 22 -26.73 -20.12 -7.31
N THR A 23 -27.33 -20.81 -8.31
CA THR A 23 -27.11 -22.23 -8.54
C THR A 23 -25.83 -22.49 -9.34
N LEU A 24 -25.17 -23.61 -9.06
CA LEU A 24 -24.08 -24.19 -9.83
C LEU A 24 -24.57 -25.24 -10.83
N SER A 25 -25.79 -25.78 -10.63
CA SER A 25 -26.36 -26.82 -11.46
C SER A 25 -26.88 -26.29 -12.81
N GLY A 26 -27.09 -27.20 -13.75
CA GLY A 26 -27.60 -26.89 -15.10
C GLY A 26 -26.53 -26.27 -16.02
N PHE A 27 -25.25 -26.47 -15.71
CA PHE A 27 -24.13 -26.06 -16.52
C PHE A 27 -23.04 -27.12 -16.51
N ALA A 28 -22.46 -27.39 -17.65
CA ALA A 28 -21.32 -28.30 -17.76
C ALA A 28 -20.23 -27.65 -18.63
N ASP A 29 -19.02 -27.74 -18.15
CA ASP A 29 -17.84 -27.25 -18.87
C ASP A 29 -16.59 -27.94 -18.35
N GLU A 30 -15.65 -28.22 -19.24
CA GLU A 30 -14.34 -28.75 -18.84
C GLU A 30 -13.25 -28.22 -19.76
N GLY A 31 -12.02 -28.22 -19.28
CA GLY A 31 -10.89 -27.78 -20.08
C GLY A 31 -9.68 -27.37 -19.25
N VAL A 32 -8.83 -26.62 -19.90
CA VAL A 32 -7.62 -26.08 -19.30
C VAL A 32 -7.57 -24.58 -19.55
N PHE A 33 -7.22 -23.80 -18.53
CA PHE A 33 -6.81 -22.41 -18.68
C PHE A 33 -5.31 -22.27 -18.46
N HIS A 34 -4.70 -21.34 -19.17
CA HIS A 34 -3.34 -20.91 -18.96
C HIS A 34 -3.34 -19.54 -18.28
N LEU A 35 -2.59 -19.42 -17.18
CA LEU A 35 -2.36 -18.15 -16.51
C LEU A 35 -1.12 -17.50 -17.11
N TYR A 36 -1.28 -16.27 -17.58
CA TYR A 36 -0.21 -15.43 -18.06
C TYR A 36 -0.03 -14.21 -17.15
N MET A 37 1.18 -13.73 -17.02
CA MET A 37 1.51 -12.42 -16.46
C MET A 37 2.53 -11.76 -17.40
N ASN A 38 2.22 -10.59 -17.92
CA ASN A 38 2.90 -10.01 -19.07
C ASN A 38 2.96 -11.05 -20.23
N GLU A 39 4.15 -11.33 -20.74
CA GLU A 39 4.35 -12.31 -21.81
C GLU A 39 4.54 -13.76 -21.29
N ASP A 40 4.80 -13.94 -20.00
CA ASP A 40 5.17 -15.23 -19.42
C ASP A 40 3.94 -16.05 -19.00
N ARG A 41 3.92 -17.34 -19.41
CA ARG A 41 2.97 -18.30 -18.91
C ARG A 41 3.44 -18.81 -17.54
N LEU A 42 2.64 -18.54 -16.51
CA LEU A 42 2.96 -18.89 -15.12
C LEU A 42 2.40 -20.27 -14.70
N GLY A 43 1.40 -20.76 -15.40
CA GLY A 43 0.79 -22.01 -14.98
C GLY A 43 -0.40 -22.44 -15.81
N SER A 44 -1.05 -23.49 -15.35
CA SER A 44 -2.26 -24.03 -15.94
C SER A 44 -3.28 -24.41 -14.87
N ILE A 45 -4.54 -24.30 -15.23
CA ILE A 45 -5.70 -24.65 -14.40
C ILE A 45 -6.53 -25.66 -15.20
N LYS A 46 -6.48 -26.95 -14.83
CA LYS A 46 -7.37 -27.96 -15.34
C LYS A 46 -8.66 -27.93 -14.52
N PHE A 47 -9.81 -28.00 -15.15
CA PHE A 47 -11.08 -27.98 -14.43
C PHE A 47 -12.13 -28.87 -15.09
N ARG A 48 -13.13 -29.27 -14.29
CA ARG A 48 -14.33 -29.91 -14.71
C ARG A 48 -15.52 -29.39 -13.90
N TRP A 49 -16.54 -28.92 -14.57
CA TRP A 49 -17.81 -28.48 -13.99
C TRP A 49 -18.91 -29.37 -14.53
N GLN A 50 -19.60 -30.13 -13.69
CA GLN A 50 -20.64 -31.09 -14.09
C GLN A 50 -22.01 -30.46 -14.01
N ALA A 51 -22.97 -31.03 -14.77
CA ALA A 51 -24.34 -30.51 -14.84
C ALA A 51 -25.09 -30.57 -13.50
N ASP A 52 -24.69 -31.43 -12.57
CA ASP A 52 -25.23 -31.48 -11.21
C ASP A 52 -24.73 -30.31 -10.32
N GLY A 53 -23.76 -29.54 -10.79
CA GLY A 53 -23.17 -28.42 -10.09
C GLY A 53 -21.85 -28.76 -9.38
N SER A 54 -21.39 -30.00 -9.44
CA SER A 54 -20.07 -30.38 -8.92
C SER A 54 -18.95 -29.70 -9.73
N PHE A 55 -17.98 -29.15 -9.04
CA PHE A 55 -16.83 -28.49 -9.66
C PHE A 55 -15.54 -28.99 -9.07
N GLU A 56 -14.56 -29.28 -9.93
CA GLU A 56 -13.19 -29.59 -9.52
C GLU A 56 -12.19 -28.79 -10.36
N SER A 57 -11.11 -28.37 -9.75
CA SER A 57 -9.98 -27.75 -10.46
C SER A 57 -8.65 -28.10 -9.82
N GLU A 58 -7.64 -28.26 -10.68
CA GLU A 58 -6.23 -28.42 -10.30
C GLU A 58 -5.43 -27.30 -10.96
N SER A 59 -4.89 -26.41 -10.16
CA SER A 59 -4.14 -25.24 -10.60
C SER A 59 -2.67 -25.42 -10.23
N THR A 60 -1.80 -25.55 -11.21
CA THR A 60 -0.34 -25.57 -11.01
C THR A 60 0.24 -24.26 -11.48
N ILE A 61 0.85 -23.52 -10.54
CA ILE A 61 1.40 -22.18 -10.77
C ILE A 61 2.87 -22.19 -10.38
N SER A 62 3.72 -21.74 -11.29
CA SER A 62 5.17 -21.66 -11.08
C SER A 62 5.57 -20.17 -11.01
N MET A 63 6.09 -19.76 -9.88
CA MET A 63 6.53 -18.39 -9.62
C MET A 63 7.70 -18.38 -8.63
N ALA A 64 8.65 -17.49 -8.82
CA ALA A 64 9.81 -17.34 -7.94
C ALA A 64 10.62 -18.66 -7.73
N GLY A 65 10.71 -19.49 -8.78
CA GLY A 65 11.44 -20.76 -8.73
C GLY A 65 10.73 -21.87 -7.93
N GLN A 66 9.48 -21.66 -7.53
CA GLN A 66 8.64 -22.64 -6.85
C GLN A 66 7.40 -22.95 -7.67
N SER A 67 6.95 -24.21 -7.62
CA SER A 67 5.69 -24.63 -8.22
C SER A 67 4.71 -24.99 -7.11
N VAL A 68 3.53 -24.41 -7.15
CA VAL A 68 2.46 -24.63 -6.18
C VAL A 68 1.27 -25.25 -6.91
N THR A 69 0.79 -26.38 -6.40
CA THR A 69 -0.47 -26.99 -6.87
C THR A 69 -1.57 -26.73 -5.85
N ILE A 70 -2.70 -26.23 -6.34
CA ILE A 70 -3.92 -25.98 -5.56
C ILE A 70 -5.01 -26.84 -6.18
N VAL A 71 -5.61 -27.71 -5.38
CA VAL A 71 -6.76 -28.52 -5.79
C VAL A 71 -8.00 -27.98 -5.09
N MET A 72 -9.03 -27.67 -5.87
CA MET A 72 -10.32 -27.20 -5.35
C MET A 72 -11.42 -28.11 -5.79
N THR A 73 -12.31 -28.49 -4.84
CA THR A 73 -13.53 -29.23 -5.12
C THR A 73 -14.72 -28.50 -4.51
N ILE A 74 -15.83 -28.46 -5.23
CA ILE A 74 -17.11 -27.90 -4.77
C ILE A 74 -18.18 -28.98 -4.95
N ALA A 75 -18.85 -29.34 -3.87
CA ALA A 75 -20.01 -30.22 -3.86
C ALA A 75 -21.28 -29.38 -3.71
N PRO A 76 -22.30 -29.56 -4.59
CA PRO A 76 -23.55 -28.84 -4.47
C PRO A 76 -24.49 -29.44 -3.44
N ASP A 77 -25.50 -28.69 -2.99
CA ASP A 77 -26.68 -29.17 -2.26
C ASP A 77 -27.79 -29.57 -3.24
N ARG A 78 -28.93 -30.01 -2.72
CA ARG A 78 -30.08 -30.40 -3.55
C ARG A 78 -30.70 -29.26 -4.37
N GLU A 79 -30.42 -28.03 -4.00
CA GLU A 79 -30.87 -26.81 -4.69
C GLU A 79 -29.82 -26.29 -5.67
N GLY A 80 -28.73 -27.04 -5.85
CA GLY A 80 -27.62 -26.66 -6.74
C GLY A 80 -26.70 -25.56 -6.20
N ARG A 81 -26.80 -25.16 -4.94
CA ARG A 81 -25.87 -24.22 -4.30
C ARG A 81 -24.69 -25.00 -3.75
N PHE A 82 -23.55 -24.33 -3.47
CA PHE A 82 -22.49 -25.08 -2.82
C PHE A 82 -22.90 -25.54 -1.41
N ALA A 83 -22.68 -26.80 -1.11
CA ALA A 83 -22.79 -27.38 0.23
C ALA A 83 -21.41 -27.42 0.91
N ARG A 84 -20.37 -27.77 0.18
CA ARG A 84 -19.01 -27.92 0.67
C ARG A 84 -18.02 -27.44 -0.40
N ILE A 85 -17.02 -26.68 0.04
CA ILE A 85 -15.84 -26.32 -0.75
C ILE A 85 -14.63 -26.85 0.00
N GLU A 86 -13.74 -27.54 -0.70
CA GLU A 86 -12.45 -27.97 -0.17
C GLU A 86 -11.34 -27.44 -1.07
N SER A 87 -10.35 -26.75 -0.48
CA SER A 87 -9.17 -26.23 -1.15
C SER A 87 -7.92 -26.79 -0.51
N LYS A 88 -7.14 -27.56 -1.24
CA LYS A 88 -5.87 -28.18 -0.81
C LYS A 88 -4.71 -27.41 -1.42
N SER A 89 -3.73 -27.07 -0.60
CA SER A 89 -2.49 -26.43 -1.01
C SER A 89 -1.32 -26.96 -0.16
N PRO A 90 -0.06 -26.67 -0.47
CA PRO A 90 1.07 -27.05 0.38
C PRO A 90 0.99 -26.52 1.81
N GLN A 91 0.24 -25.42 2.05
CA GLN A 91 0.04 -24.86 3.39
C GLN A 91 -0.99 -25.65 4.22
N GLY A 92 -1.81 -26.45 3.58
CA GLY A 92 -2.84 -27.27 4.20
C GLY A 92 -4.16 -27.23 3.45
N THR A 93 -5.18 -27.84 4.06
CA THR A 93 -6.52 -27.93 3.51
C THR A 93 -7.46 -26.97 4.20
N VAL A 94 -8.16 -26.14 3.43
CA VAL A 94 -9.27 -25.31 3.90
C VAL A 94 -10.57 -25.97 3.50
N VAL A 95 -11.47 -26.15 4.46
CA VAL A 95 -12.82 -26.69 4.23
C VAL A 95 -13.83 -25.63 4.60
N THR A 96 -14.75 -25.33 3.68
CA THR A 96 -15.88 -24.42 3.92
C THR A 96 -17.17 -25.19 3.74
N VAL A 97 -17.99 -25.29 4.77
CA VAL A 97 -19.29 -25.98 4.76
C VAL A 97 -20.40 -24.96 4.95
N ARG A 98 -21.43 -25.04 4.11
CA ARG A 98 -22.60 -24.17 4.18
C ARG A 98 -23.70 -24.80 5.03
N GLU A 99 -24.22 -24.02 5.98
CA GLU A 99 -25.38 -24.36 6.81
C GLU A 99 -26.39 -23.20 6.69
N GLY A 100 -27.35 -23.33 5.78
CA GLY A 100 -28.29 -22.24 5.47
C GLY A 100 -27.60 -20.99 4.93
N ASN A 101 -27.67 -19.89 5.68
CA ASN A 101 -27.04 -18.61 5.35
C ASN A 101 -25.70 -18.39 6.06
N VAL A 102 -25.10 -19.43 6.60
CA VAL A 102 -23.79 -19.37 7.25
C VAL A 102 -22.84 -20.35 6.59
N ALA A 103 -21.60 -19.95 6.32
CA ALA A 103 -20.50 -20.84 5.96
C ALA A 103 -19.54 -20.96 7.14
N ARG A 104 -19.19 -22.20 7.50
CA ARG A 104 -18.12 -22.51 8.44
C ARG A 104 -16.87 -22.88 7.68
N ARG A 105 -15.84 -22.07 7.85
CA ARG A 105 -14.52 -22.26 7.25
C ARG A 105 -13.57 -22.82 8.28
N THR A 106 -13.02 -23.98 8.04
CA THR A 106 -12.05 -24.63 8.93
C THR A 106 -10.69 -24.72 8.22
N PHE A 107 -9.65 -24.27 8.90
CA PHE A 107 -8.26 -24.44 8.51
C PHE A 107 -7.44 -24.89 9.71
N LYS A 108 -6.82 -26.07 9.62
CA LYS A 108 -6.20 -26.72 10.78
C LYS A 108 -7.24 -26.87 11.90
N GLU A 109 -6.97 -26.35 13.10
CA GLU A 109 -7.87 -26.43 14.26
C GLU A 109 -8.77 -25.18 14.43
N LYS A 110 -8.63 -24.19 13.55
CA LYS A 110 -9.43 -22.96 13.63
C LYS A 110 -10.64 -23.01 12.74
N THR A 111 -11.81 -22.69 13.31
CA THR A 111 -13.07 -22.55 12.57
C THR A 111 -13.57 -21.11 12.70
N GLU A 112 -13.89 -20.53 11.56
CA GLU A 112 -14.47 -19.20 11.42
C GLU A 112 -15.83 -19.31 10.74
N THR A 113 -16.74 -18.38 11.02
CA THR A 113 -18.06 -18.33 10.41
C THR A 113 -18.21 -17.08 9.57
N VAL A 114 -18.84 -17.23 8.40
CA VAL A 114 -19.14 -16.13 7.47
C VAL A 114 -20.63 -16.19 7.15
N THR A 115 -21.35 -15.08 7.33
CA THR A 115 -22.74 -14.97 6.86
C THR A 115 -22.75 -14.85 5.35
N ILE A 116 -23.52 -15.70 4.67
CA ILE A 116 -23.64 -15.78 3.21
C ILE A 116 -25.02 -15.30 2.79
N LYS A 117 -25.07 -14.39 1.82
CA LYS A 117 -26.35 -14.04 1.19
C LYS A 117 -26.83 -15.19 0.29
N PRO A 118 -28.13 -15.46 0.20
CA PRO A 118 -28.69 -16.60 -0.56
C PRO A 118 -28.30 -16.61 -2.05
N ASP A 119 -28.15 -15.43 -2.64
CA ASP A 119 -27.79 -15.15 -4.03
C ASP A 119 -26.29 -14.92 -4.25
N ALA A 120 -25.45 -15.22 -3.25
CA ALA A 120 -23.99 -15.05 -3.34
C ALA A 120 -23.41 -15.97 -4.42
N ARG A 121 -22.71 -15.37 -5.36
CA ARG A 121 -21.95 -16.07 -6.42
C ARG A 121 -20.57 -16.43 -5.92
N LEU A 122 -19.91 -17.40 -6.54
CA LEU A 122 -18.59 -17.88 -6.15
C LEU A 122 -17.48 -17.25 -7.01
N PHE A 123 -16.35 -16.98 -6.39
CA PHE A 123 -15.14 -16.56 -7.07
C PHE A 123 -13.93 -17.25 -6.44
N GLY A 124 -13.03 -17.75 -7.28
CA GLY A 124 -11.76 -18.33 -6.85
C GLY A 124 -10.60 -17.71 -7.64
N ASN A 125 -9.58 -17.21 -6.94
CA ASN A 125 -8.43 -16.59 -7.58
C ASN A 125 -7.75 -17.47 -8.64
N TYR A 126 -7.78 -18.79 -8.44
CA TYR A 126 -7.22 -19.77 -9.37
C TYR A 126 -8.30 -20.73 -9.92
N ALA A 127 -9.53 -20.26 -10.04
CA ALA A 127 -10.64 -20.98 -10.61
C ALA A 127 -11.46 -20.05 -11.53
N PRO A 128 -10.88 -19.51 -12.62
CA PRO A 128 -11.52 -18.55 -13.50
C PRO A 128 -12.89 -19.02 -14.05
N PRO A 129 -13.13 -20.33 -14.30
CA PRO A 129 -14.43 -20.78 -14.79
C PRO A 129 -15.62 -20.43 -13.87
N LEU A 130 -15.39 -20.22 -12.57
CA LEU A 130 -16.45 -19.82 -11.64
C LEU A 130 -17.08 -18.46 -12.00
N MET A 131 -16.39 -17.59 -12.76
CA MET A 131 -16.97 -16.35 -13.28
C MET A 131 -18.16 -16.60 -14.24
N SER A 132 -18.22 -17.77 -14.90
CA SER A 132 -19.36 -18.17 -15.73
C SER A 132 -20.67 -18.20 -14.95
N GLN A 133 -20.65 -18.51 -13.64
CA GLN A 133 -21.85 -18.44 -12.79
C GLN A 133 -22.47 -17.04 -12.80
N ALA A 134 -21.65 -16.02 -12.62
CA ALA A 134 -22.13 -14.64 -12.59
C ALA A 134 -22.66 -14.20 -13.96
N VAL A 135 -21.98 -14.58 -15.04
CA VAL A 135 -22.38 -14.24 -16.41
C VAL A 135 -23.76 -14.89 -16.76
N ARG A 136 -23.96 -16.14 -16.40
CA ARG A 136 -25.20 -16.85 -16.63
C ARG A 136 -26.40 -16.28 -15.85
N LEU A 137 -26.15 -15.69 -14.70
CA LEU A 137 -27.14 -15.05 -13.83
C LEU A 137 -27.32 -13.54 -14.12
N TYR A 138 -26.67 -13.02 -15.15
CA TYR A 138 -26.82 -11.62 -15.54
C TYR A 138 -28.17 -11.42 -16.26
N ASP A 139 -28.97 -10.48 -15.77
CA ASP A 139 -30.23 -10.09 -16.37
C ASP A 139 -30.00 -9.22 -17.62
N ARG A 140 -30.07 -9.87 -18.79
CA ARG A 140 -29.84 -9.17 -20.07
C ARG A 140 -30.96 -8.17 -20.40
N ALA A 141 -32.19 -8.38 -19.90
CA ALA A 141 -33.32 -7.47 -20.14
C ALA A 141 -33.14 -6.16 -19.34
N LYS A 142 -32.63 -6.26 -18.12
CA LYS A 142 -32.28 -5.10 -17.27
C LYS A 142 -31.08 -4.33 -17.81
N GLY A 143 -30.10 -5.02 -18.38
CA GLY A 143 -28.89 -4.42 -18.91
C GLY A 143 -28.06 -3.67 -17.86
N GLY A 144 -27.07 -2.89 -18.33
CA GLY A 144 -26.22 -2.03 -17.49
C GLY A 144 -25.41 -2.76 -16.44
N LYS A 145 -24.91 -2.02 -15.46
CA LYS A 145 -24.11 -2.57 -14.36
C LYS A 145 -25.02 -3.13 -13.26
N GLN A 146 -24.86 -4.40 -12.95
CA GLN A 146 -25.64 -5.13 -11.96
C GLN A 146 -24.77 -5.58 -10.81
N ALA A 147 -25.09 -5.14 -9.60
CA ALA A 147 -24.41 -5.54 -8.36
C ALA A 147 -24.95 -6.88 -7.86
N PHE A 148 -24.09 -7.66 -7.20
CA PHE A 148 -24.43 -8.93 -6.59
C PHE A 148 -23.46 -9.27 -5.45
N PRO A 149 -23.90 -10.06 -4.44
CA PRO A 149 -23.02 -10.56 -3.41
C PRO A 149 -22.08 -11.64 -3.98
N LEU A 150 -20.80 -11.59 -3.57
CA LEU A 150 -19.75 -12.49 -4.00
C LEU A 150 -19.09 -13.14 -2.80
N LEU A 151 -19.00 -14.47 -2.82
CA LEU A 151 -18.14 -15.21 -1.90
C LEU A 151 -16.81 -15.52 -2.59
N ILE A 152 -15.76 -14.85 -2.16
CA ILE A 152 -14.39 -15.21 -2.56
C ILE A 152 -13.95 -16.40 -1.73
N ILE A 153 -13.60 -17.48 -2.42
CA ILE A 153 -13.10 -18.70 -1.80
C ILE A 153 -11.67 -18.44 -1.26
N PRO A 154 -11.41 -18.83 0.00
CA PRO A 154 -12.18 -19.79 0.80
C PRO A 154 -13.20 -19.19 1.79
N GLY A 155 -13.51 -17.89 1.81
CA GLY A 155 -14.53 -17.45 2.75
C GLY A 155 -14.54 -15.93 3.04
N VAL A 156 -14.49 -15.06 2.03
CA VAL A 156 -14.67 -13.61 2.19
C VAL A 156 -15.89 -13.14 1.42
N MET A 157 -16.87 -12.53 2.11
CA MET A 157 -18.03 -11.93 1.46
C MET A 157 -17.75 -10.48 1.06
N MET A 158 -18.12 -10.14 -0.17
CA MET A 158 -18.07 -8.77 -0.68
C MET A 158 -19.17 -8.50 -1.71
N GLU A 159 -19.29 -7.27 -2.15
CA GLU A 159 -20.12 -6.89 -3.27
C GLU A 159 -19.29 -6.82 -4.54
N ALA A 160 -19.79 -7.42 -5.61
CA ALA A 160 -19.22 -7.37 -6.95
C ALA A 160 -20.24 -6.83 -7.94
N SER A 161 -19.82 -6.60 -9.17
CA SER A 161 -20.70 -6.16 -10.25
C SER A 161 -20.36 -6.83 -11.56
N LEU A 162 -21.36 -6.93 -12.45
CA LEU A 162 -21.19 -7.38 -13.82
C LEU A 162 -21.89 -6.41 -14.77
N GLU A 163 -21.24 -6.05 -15.85
CA GLU A 163 -21.76 -5.17 -16.88
C GLU A 163 -21.48 -5.76 -18.26
N PHE A 164 -22.52 -5.98 -19.04
CA PHE A 164 -22.37 -6.36 -20.45
C PHE A 164 -21.87 -5.15 -21.25
N LYS A 165 -20.87 -5.35 -22.09
CA LYS A 165 -20.29 -4.29 -22.93
C LYS A 165 -20.75 -4.42 -24.37
N ASP A 166 -20.41 -5.50 -25.02
CA ASP A 166 -20.68 -5.71 -26.46
C ASP A 166 -20.52 -7.19 -26.85
N LYS A 167 -20.72 -7.43 -28.14
CA LYS A 167 -20.38 -8.66 -28.83
C LYS A 167 -19.17 -8.41 -29.73
N ILE A 168 -18.31 -9.41 -29.82
CA ILE A 168 -17.13 -9.33 -30.66
C ILE A 168 -16.92 -10.68 -31.39
N GLU A 169 -16.65 -10.60 -32.67
CA GLU A 169 -16.23 -11.75 -33.45
C GLU A 169 -14.72 -11.86 -33.52
N ARG A 170 -14.20 -13.07 -33.35
CA ARG A 170 -12.76 -13.38 -33.47
C ARG A 170 -12.58 -14.70 -34.17
N THR A 171 -11.63 -14.71 -35.11
CA THR A 171 -11.18 -15.96 -35.75
C THR A 171 -10.17 -16.65 -34.88
N VAL A 172 -10.50 -17.83 -34.37
CA VAL A 172 -9.62 -18.67 -33.55
C VAL A 172 -9.51 -20.05 -34.19
N ALA A 173 -8.31 -20.52 -34.45
CA ALA A 173 -8.04 -21.81 -35.12
C ALA A 173 -8.83 -21.99 -36.43
N GLY A 174 -8.97 -20.90 -37.19
CA GLY A 174 -9.70 -20.88 -38.48
C GLY A 174 -11.22 -20.92 -38.35
N ARG A 175 -11.77 -20.67 -37.18
CA ARG A 175 -13.24 -20.58 -36.94
C ARG A 175 -13.58 -19.21 -36.41
N ASP A 176 -14.61 -18.59 -36.97
CA ASP A 176 -15.17 -17.34 -36.47
C ASP A 176 -16.11 -17.65 -35.30
N ILE A 177 -15.82 -17.03 -34.15
CA ILE A 177 -16.56 -17.23 -32.92
C ILE A 177 -17.03 -15.86 -32.40
N GLU A 178 -18.35 -15.77 -32.14
CA GLU A 178 -18.94 -14.63 -31.45
C GLU A 178 -18.75 -14.79 -29.95
N PHE A 179 -18.09 -13.82 -29.31
CA PHE A 179 -17.95 -13.72 -27.85
C PHE A 179 -18.79 -12.57 -27.30
N LEU A 180 -19.37 -12.79 -26.14
CA LEU A 180 -19.99 -11.76 -25.31
C LEU A 180 -18.94 -11.23 -24.32
N ARG A 181 -18.72 -9.91 -24.32
CA ARG A 181 -17.78 -9.28 -23.41
C ARG A 181 -18.50 -8.64 -22.24
N PHE A 182 -17.97 -8.89 -21.04
CA PHE A 182 -18.44 -8.29 -19.80
C PHE A 182 -17.27 -7.65 -19.05
N VAL A 183 -17.57 -6.66 -18.20
CA VAL A 183 -16.67 -6.21 -17.14
C VAL A 183 -17.16 -6.76 -15.80
N TYR A 184 -16.36 -7.61 -15.21
CA TYR A 184 -16.58 -8.20 -13.89
C TYR A 184 -15.81 -7.36 -12.87
N GLY A 185 -16.52 -6.52 -12.11
CA GLY A 185 -15.94 -5.62 -11.12
C GLY A 185 -15.91 -6.24 -9.73
N VAL A 186 -14.73 -6.49 -9.19
CA VAL A 186 -14.52 -6.73 -7.76
C VAL A 186 -13.91 -5.48 -7.13
N PRO A 187 -14.05 -5.25 -5.81
CA PRO A 187 -13.48 -4.05 -5.20
C PRO A 187 -11.99 -3.87 -5.52
N GLY A 188 -11.68 -2.78 -6.24
CA GLY A 188 -10.31 -2.42 -6.65
C GLY A 188 -9.82 -3.03 -7.97
N VAL A 189 -10.54 -4.00 -8.57
CA VAL A 189 -10.11 -4.70 -9.79
C VAL A 189 -11.27 -4.87 -10.75
N ASP A 190 -11.10 -4.46 -12.00
CA ASP A 190 -12.00 -4.77 -13.10
C ASP A 190 -11.38 -5.88 -13.97
N ILE A 191 -12.16 -6.93 -14.24
CA ILE A 191 -11.75 -8.08 -15.06
C ILE A 191 -12.61 -8.06 -16.33
N THR A 192 -11.99 -8.01 -17.48
CA THR A 192 -12.71 -8.18 -18.76
C THR A 192 -12.88 -9.67 -19.05
N VAL A 193 -14.11 -10.17 -19.14
CA VAL A 193 -14.41 -11.58 -19.39
C VAL A 193 -15.08 -11.78 -20.75
N TRP A 194 -14.65 -12.79 -21.50
CA TRP A 194 -15.18 -13.16 -22.79
C TRP A 194 -15.76 -14.56 -22.72
N VAL A 195 -17.03 -14.67 -23.00
CA VAL A 195 -17.76 -15.92 -22.92
C VAL A 195 -18.51 -16.18 -24.24
N ASP A 196 -18.88 -17.43 -24.51
CA ASP A 196 -19.78 -17.78 -25.60
C ASP A 196 -21.26 -17.51 -25.24
N SER A 197 -22.15 -17.86 -26.14
CA SER A 197 -23.60 -17.71 -25.94
C SER A 197 -24.16 -18.55 -24.79
N GLU A 198 -23.49 -19.64 -24.40
CA GLU A 198 -23.84 -20.51 -23.27
C GLU A 198 -23.27 -20.00 -21.94
N GLY A 199 -22.39 -19.01 -21.99
CA GLY A 199 -21.72 -18.43 -20.83
C GLY A 199 -20.46 -19.17 -20.40
N LYS A 200 -19.87 -20.03 -21.25
CA LYS A 200 -18.56 -20.65 -21.03
C LYS A 200 -17.48 -19.61 -21.19
N LEU A 201 -16.55 -19.58 -20.25
CA LEU A 201 -15.41 -18.66 -20.25
C LEU A 201 -14.31 -19.11 -21.22
N TYR A 202 -13.79 -18.19 -22.00
CA TYR A 202 -12.64 -18.41 -22.90
C TYR A 202 -11.45 -17.53 -22.57
N PHE A 203 -11.72 -16.30 -22.11
CA PHE A 203 -10.67 -15.34 -21.80
C PHE A 203 -11.10 -14.45 -20.62
N ALA A 204 -10.18 -14.22 -19.69
CA ALA A 204 -10.35 -13.23 -18.63
C ALA A 204 -9.07 -12.41 -18.52
N ASP A 205 -9.18 -11.09 -18.69
CA ASP A 205 -8.07 -10.14 -18.63
C ASP A 205 -8.18 -9.29 -17.37
N VAL A 206 -7.10 -9.18 -16.64
CA VAL A 206 -6.94 -8.38 -15.42
C VAL A 206 -5.88 -7.29 -15.67
N PRO A 207 -6.24 -6.19 -16.37
CA PRO A 207 -5.27 -5.21 -16.86
C PRO A 207 -4.41 -4.60 -15.74
N ALA A 208 -5.01 -4.31 -14.58
CA ALA A 208 -4.31 -3.73 -13.42
C ALA A 208 -3.18 -4.62 -12.88
N GLN A 209 -3.26 -5.92 -13.12
CA GLN A 209 -2.26 -6.91 -12.71
C GLN A 209 -1.43 -7.43 -13.89
N ARG A 210 -1.74 -7.00 -15.12
CA ARG A 210 -1.18 -7.54 -16.38
C ARG A 210 -1.27 -9.05 -16.45
N ALA A 211 -2.32 -9.60 -15.86
CA ALA A 211 -2.58 -11.02 -15.79
C ALA A 211 -3.74 -11.38 -16.72
N ALA A 212 -3.66 -12.56 -17.34
CA ALA A 212 -4.74 -13.08 -18.17
C ALA A 212 -4.89 -14.57 -17.98
N PHE A 213 -6.14 -15.03 -17.95
CA PHE A 213 -6.50 -16.43 -18.04
C PHE A 213 -7.03 -16.71 -19.44
N VAL A 214 -6.41 -17.65 -20.12
CA VAL A 214 -6.77 -18.00 -21.51
C VAL A 214 -7.06 -19.48 -21.60
N ARG A 215 -8.18 -19.85 -22.20
CA ARG A 215 -8.51 -21.25 -22.46
C ARG A 215 -7.53 -21.84 -23.46
N ASP A 216 -7.09 -23.07 -23.21
CA ASP A 216 -6.17 -23.81 -24.08
C ASP A 216 -6.67 -23.84 -25.51
N GLY A 217 -5.81 -23.52 -26.48
CA GLY A 217 -6.16 -23.36 -27.90
C GLY A 217 -6.78 -22.01 -28.28
N TYR A 218 -6.95 -21.10 -27.32
CA TYR A 218 -7.52 -19.76 -27.56
C TYR A 218 -6.51 -18.64 -27.23
N GLU A 219 -5.22 -18.91 -27.26
CA GLU A 219 -4.15 -17.97 -26.95
C GLU A 219 -4.16 -16.73 -27.84
N ALA A 220 -4.68 -16.85 -29.05
CA ALA A 220 -4.88 -15.72 -29.96
C ALA A 220 -5.85 -14.64 -29.44
N LEU A 221 -6.69 -14.96 -28.43
CA LEU A 221 -7.54 -13.96 -27.77
C LEU A 221 -6.76 -13.00 -26.90
N ARG A 222 -5.54 -13.37 -26.49
CA ARG A 222 -4.65 -12.41 -25.86
C ARG A 222 -4.30 -11.34 -26.89
N GLN A 223 -4.87 -10.17 -26.71
CA GLN A 223 -4.32 -9.03 -27.40
C GLN A 223 -2.95 -8.77 -26.76
N VAL A 224 -1.89 -9.29 -27.40
CA VAL A 224 -0.54 -8.72 -27.16
C VAL A 224 -0.71 -7.24 -27.46
N PRO A 225 -0.47 -6.32 -26.52
CA PRO A 225 -0.61 -4.90 -26.79
C PRO A 225 0.15 -4.60 -28.09
N GLU A 226 -0.45 -3.85 -29.01
CA GLU A 226 0.29 -3.31 -30.15
C GLU A 226 1.60 -2.77 -29.61
N THR A 227 2.71 -3.07 -30.29
CA THR A 227 4.03 -2.64 -29.81
C THR A 227 3.99 -1.13 -29.63
N ASP A 228 3.95 -0.67 -28.38
CA ASP A 228 3.98 0.76 -28.09
C ASP A 228 5.30 1.30 -28.69
N PRO A 229 5.24 2.18 -29.70
CA PRO A 229 6.44 2.67 -30.38
C PRO A 229 7.39 3.44 -29.46
N LEU A 230 6.91 3.83 -28.27
CA LEU A 230 7.70 4.51 -27.24
C LEU A 230 8.47 3.55 -26.33
N LEU A 231 8.31 2.23 -26.51
CA LEU A 231 8.92 1.20 -25.68
C LEU A 231 9.82 0.25 -26.46
N SER A 232 10.86 -0.22 -25.84
CA SER A 232 11.61 -1.36 -26.35
C SER A 232 10.73 -2.59 -26.42
N PRO A 233 10.60 -3.26 -27.59
CA PRO A 233 9.76 -4.45 -27.73
C PRO A 233 10.35 -5.68 -27.03
N ALA A 234 9.49 -6.58 -26.54
CA ALA A 234 9.90 -7.89 -26.04
C ALA A 234 10.28 -8.80 -27.22
N LYS A 235 11.58 -9.01 -27.46
CA LYS A 235 12.09 -9.79 -28.59
C LYS A 235 13.20 -10.80 -28.27
N TYR A 236 13.73 -10.78 -27.04
CA TYR A 236 14.85 -11.64 -26.68
C TYR A 236 14.39 -12.83 -25.85
N GLU A 237 14.97 -14.00 -26.13
CA GLU A 237 14.97 -15.13 -25.19
C GLU A 237 15.95 -14.84 -24.05
N ILE A 238 15.84 -15.61 -22.97
CA ILE A 238 16.49 -15.32 -21.70
C ILE A 238 17.52 -16.40 -21.37
N LYS A 239 18.79 -16.01 -21.26
CA LYS A 239 19.84 -16.80 -20.65
C LYS A 239 19.95 -16.46 -19.17
N LEU A 240 19.81 -17.42 -18.30
CA LEU A 240 19.85 -17.27 -16.83
C LEU A 240 21.08 -17.94 -16.22
N GLU A 241 21.83 -17.17 -15.44
CA GLU A 241 22.93 -17.64 -14.60
C GLU A 241 22.56 -17.44 -13.14
N ARG A 242 22.38 -18.54 -12.39
CA ARG A 242 21.93 -18.48 -10.99
C ARG A 242 23.09 -18.48 -10.01
N GLY A 243 22.94 -17.73 -8.90
CA GLY A 243 23.82 -17.78 -7.74
C GLY A 243 25.25 -17.33 -8.02
N VAL A 244 25.47 -16.45 -8.99
CA VAL A 244 26.79 -15.89 -9.29
C VAL A 244 27.29 -15.12 -8.06
N GLY A 245 28.44 -15.54 -7.52
CA GLY A 245 29.03 -14.90 -6.34
C GLY A 245 29.77 -13.63 -6.68
N VAL A 246 29.13 -12.48 -6.57
CA VAL A 246 29.74 -11.16 -6.81
C VAL A 246 30.63 -10.79 -5.62
N PRO A 247 31.96 -10.55 -5.84
CA PRO A 247 32.89 -10.27 -4.76
C PRO A 247 32.74 -8.81 -4.28
N MET A 248 32.63 -8.64 -2.97
CA MET A 248 32.72 -7.32 -2.32
C MET A 248 34.19 -6.99 -1.97
N ARG A 249 34.51 -5.73 -1.71
CA ARG A 249 35.83 -5.24 -1.38
C ARG A 249 36.48 -5.92 -0.16
N ASP A 250 35.69 -6.48 0.74
CA ASP A 250 36.13 -7.21 1.93
C ASP A 250 36.19 -8.74 1.71
N GLY A 251 36.06 -9.20 0.46
CA GLY A 251 36.11 -10.59 0.07
C GLY A 251 34.84 -11.40 0.25
N VAL A 252 33.80 -10.84 0.86
CA VAL A 252 32.48 -11.49 0.97
C VAL A 252 31.87 -11.62 -0.44
N ARG A 253 31.22 -12.76 -0.74
CA ARG A 253 30.52 -12.98 -2.01
C ARG A 253 29.02 -12.92 -1.84
N LEU A 254 28.35 -12.10 -2.67
CA LEU A 254 26.90 -11.95 -2.66
C LEU A 254 26.28 -12.70 -3.83
N ALA A 255 25.30 -13.56 -3.51
CA ALA A 255 24.61 -14.40 -4.48
C ALA A 255 23.70 -13.56 -5.37
N THR A 256 23.95 -13.64 -6.68
CA THR A 256 23.28 -12.82 -7.70
C THR A 256 22.79 -13.72 -8.82
N ASP A 257 21.51 -13.61 -9.16
CA ASP A 257 20.96 -14.22 -10.38
C ASP A 257 21.04 -13.19 -11.52
N ILE A 258 21.59 -13.61 -12.66
CA ILE A 258 21.83 -12.75 -13.81
C ILE A 258 21.01 -13.26 -14.98
N TYR A 259 20.04 -12.48 -15.41
CA TYR A 259 19.19 -12.69 -16.56
C TYR A 259 19.77 -11.87 -17.71
N ARG A 260 20.09 -12.49 -18.84
CA ARG A 260 20.62 -11.79 -20.01
C ARG A 260 19.83 -12.13 -21.26
N PRO A 261 19.68 -11.19 -22.22
CA PRO A 261 19.24 -11.55 -23.55
C PRO A 261 20.11 -12.68 -24.12
N GLU A 262 19.48 -13.72 -24.67
CA GLU A 262 20.18 -14.79 -25.38
C GLU A 262 20.54 -14.30 -26.80
N ALA A 263 21.50 -13.41 -26.85
CA ALA A 263 22.04 -12.81 -28.07
C ALA A 263 23.46 -12.31 -27.85
N GLU A 264 24.19 -12.18 -28.94
CA GLU A 264 25.49 -11.51 -28.91
C GLU A 264 25.35 -10.00 -28.69
N GLY A 265 26.37 -9.41 -28.06
CA GLY A 265 26.43 -7.97 -27.82
C GLY A 265 26.50 -7.59 -26.35
N LYS A 266 26.41 -6.28 -26.13
CA LYS A 266 26.42 -5.68 -24.79
C LYS A 266 25.09 -5.06 -24.49
N PHE A 267 24.62 -5.22 -23.25
CA PHE A 267 23.34 -4.75 -22.78
C PHE A 267 23.50 -3.83 -21.56
N PRO A 268 22.70 -2.77 -21.43
CA PRO A 268 22.66 -2.01 -20.19
C PRO A 268 22.08 -2.87 -19.07
N VAL A 269 22.53 -2.61 -17.84
CA VAL A 269 22.18 -3.43 -16.68
C VAL A 269 21.14 -2.75 -15.82
N ILE A 270 20.15 -3.51 -15.35
CA ILE A 270 19.26 -3.11 -14.26
C ILE A 270 19.57 -4.00 -13.06
N LEU A 271 19.80 -3.38 -11.89
CA LEU A 271 20.15 -4.06 -10.65
C LEU A 271 19.00 -3.93 -9.63
N VAL A 272 18.62 -5.06 -9.03
CA VAL A 272 17.79 -5.15 -7.83
C VAL A 272 18.63 -5.78 -6.72
N ARG A 273 18.70 -5.14 -5.54
CA ARG A 273 19.27 -5.72 -4.33
C ARG A 273 18.18 -5.87 -3.29
N THR A 274 18.03 -7.06 -2.70
CA THR A 274 16.86 -7.39 -1.86
C THR A 274 17.22 -8.19 -0.62
N PRO A 275 16.65 -7.89 0.56
CA PRO A 275 16.73 -8.77 1.73
C PRO A 275 15.62 -9.83 1.73
N TYR A 276 14.75 -9.87 0.72
CA TYR A 276 13.50 -10.63 0.68
C TYR A 276 13.54 -11.84 -0.27
N LYS A 277 14.71 -12.34 -0.66
CA LYS A 277 14.93 -13.42 -1.61
C LYS A 277 14.90 -12.97 -3.08
N LYS A 278 16.05 -13.17 -3.76
CA LYS A 278 16.25 -12.69 -5.15
C LYS A 278 15.24 -13.25 -6.16
N GLU A 279 14.74 -14.48 -5.95
CA GLU A 279 13.78 -15.13 -6.83
C GLU A 279 12.44 -14.38 -6.90
N MET A 280 12.11 -13.55 -5.89
CA MET A 280 10.88 -12.72 -5.90
C MET A 280 10.85 -11.70 -7.04
N ALA A 281 12.00 -11.31 -7.58
CA ALA A 281 12.08 -10.38 -8.71
C ALA A 281 12.13 -11.06 -10.09
N GLU A 282 11.93 -12.39 -10.18
CA GLU A 282 12.06 -13.15 -11.44
C GLU A 282 11.16 -12.59 -12.55
N LEU A 283 9.90 -12.30 -12.29
CA LEU A 283 8.98 -11.76 -13.30
C LEU A 283 9.42 -10.38 -13.81
N GLN A 284 9.90 -9.54 -12.90
CA GLN A 284 10.45 -8.23 -13.27
C GLN A 284 11.71 -8.40 -14.11
N ALA A 285 12.60 -9.33 -13.74
CA ALA A 285 13.81 -9.62 -14.49
C ALA A 285 13.48 -10.10 -15.92
N ARG A 286 12.54 -11.03 -16.08
CA ARG A 286 12.09 -11.51 -17.38
C ARG A 286 11.53 -10.37 -18.26
N PHE A 287 10.69 -9.51 -17.68
CA PHE A 287 10.10 -8.38 -18.39
C PHE A 287 11.17 -7.46 -19.04
N TYR A 288 12.19 -7.07 -18.26
CA TYR A 288 13.25 -6.19 -18.77
C TYR A 288 14.22 -6.94 -19.70
N THR A 289 14.54 -8.20 -19.39
CA THR A 289 15.49 -8.97 -20.20
C THR A 289 14.97 -9.24 -21.60
N ARG A 290 13.69 -9.59 -21.75
CA ARG A 290 13.07 -9.71 -23.08
C ARG A 290 13.13 -8.43 -23.90
N ARG A 291 13.30 -7.29 -23.25
CA ARG A 291 13.38 -5.94 -23.85
C ARG A 291 14.81 -5.44 -24.03
N GLY A 292 15.81 -6.33 -23.89
CA GLY A 292 17.21 -6.03 -24.19
C GLY A 292 17.97 -5.36 -23.05
N TYR A 293 17.68 -5.74 -21.82
CA TYR A 293 18.48 -5.41 -20.64
C TYR A 293 19.12 -6.68 -20.07
N ALA A 294 20.33 -6.57 -19.56
CA ALA A 294 20.78 -7.51 -18.56
C ALA A 294 20.13 -7.12 -17.22
N PHE A 295 19.61 -8.09 -16.48
CA PHE A 295 18.95 -7.84 -15.20
C PHE A 295 19.62 -8.69 -14.11
N ALA A 296 20.13 -8.03 -13.09
CA ALA A 296 20.79 -8.67 -11.95
C ALA A 296 19.93 -8.56 -10.70
N VAL A 297 19.65 -9.67 -10.03
CA VAL A 297 18.97 -9.69 -8.74
C VAL A 297 19.90 -10.29 -7.70
N GLN A 298 20.22 -9.52 -6.67
CA GLN A 298 21.17 -9.89 -5.64
C GLN A 298 20.50 -9.98 -4.27
N ASP A 299 20.72 -11.09 -3.57
CA ASP A 299 20.44 -11.16 -2.14
C ASP A 299 21.39 -10.22 -1.38
N CYS A 300 20.88 -9.40 -0.46
CA CYS A 300 21.71 -8.60 0.43
C CYS A 300 22.64 -9.49 1.27
N ARG A 301 23.76 -8.93 1.74
CA ARG A 301 24.75 -9.61 2.58
C ARG A 301 24.10 -10.38 3.73
N GLY A 302 24.47 -11.65 3.92
CA GLY A 302 23.93 -12.49 4.99
C GLY A 302 22.46 -12.88 4.83
N ARG A 303 21.88 -12.67 3.64
CA ARG A 303 20.51 -13.07 3.33
C ARG A 303 20.52 -14.20 2.30
N PHE A 304 19.69 -15.23 2.52
CA PHE A 304 19.48 -16.39 1.63
C PHE A 304 20.79 -16.98 1.09
N GLY A 305 21.09 -16.77 -0.20
CA GLY A 305 22.28 -17.31 -0.85
C GLY A 305 23.56 -16.49 -0.64
N SER A 306 23.48 -15.28 -0.10
CA SER A 306 24.63 -14.41 0.11
C SER A 306 25.38 -14.69 1.40
N ALA A 307 26.70 -14.70 1.31
CA ALA A 307 27.58 -14.89 2.47
C ALA A 307 27.62 -13.63 3.39
N GLY A 308 28.28 -13.78 4.54
CA GLY A 308 28.45 -12.72 5.53
C GLY A 308 27.33 -12.64 6.56
N VAL A 309 27.30 -11.56 7.32
CA VAL A 309 26.31 -11.29 8.37
C VAL A 309 25.51 -10.06 7.97
N TRP A 310 24.20 -10.17 8.01
CA TRP A 310 23.34 -9.04 7.70
C TRP A 310 23.14 -8.14 8.92
N GLN A 311 23.44 -6.89 8.71
CA GLN A 311 23.12 -5.79 9.60
C GLN A 311 22.30 -4.79 8.78
N PRO A 312 20.97 -4.72 8.97
CA PRO A 312 20.11 -3.82 8.20
C PRO A 312 20.69 -2.42 8.15
N PHE A 313 20.71 -1.79 6.97
CA PHE A 313 21.22 -0.45 6.68
C PHE A 313 22.74 -0.32 6.56
N MET A 314 23.53 -1.06 7.37
CA MET A 314 24.92 -0.70 7.69
C MET A 314 25.93 -0.95 6.56
N ARG A 315 25.77 -2.04 5.80
CA ARG A 315 26.68 -2.43 4.71
C ARG A 315 26.16 -2.15 3.30
N GLU A 316 24.93 -1.74 3.19
CA GLU A 316 24.27 -1.54 1.90
C GLU A 316 24.94 -0.48 1.00
N PRO A 317 25.53 0.63 1.56
CA PRO A 317 26.21 1.62 0.74
C PRO A 317 27.41 1.07 -0.03
N GLU A 318 28.29 0.31 0.64
CA GLU A 318 29.51 -0.26 0.07
C GLU A 318 29.19 -1.46 -0.84
N ASP A 319 28.32 -2.36 -0.39
CA ASP A 319 27.91 -3.54 -1.17
C ASP A 319 27.19 -3.14 -2.46
N GLY A 320 26.37 -2.08 -2.42
CA GLY A 320 25.72 -1.52 -3.60
C GLY A 320 26.73 -0.96 -4.60
N TYR A 321 27.70 -0.19 -4.11
CA TYR A 321 28.77 0.35 -4.93
C TYR A 321 29.56 -0.75 -5.64
N ASP A 322 30.07 -1.75 -4.86
CA ASP A 322 30.89 -2.83 -5.39
C ASP A 322 30.15 -3.68 -6.42
N THR A 323 28.87 -3.93 -6.18
CA THR A 323 28.02 -4.70 -7.12
C THR A 323 27.82 -3.93 -8.43
N ILE A 324 27.55 -2.61 -8.39
CA ILE A 324 27.39 -1.77 -9.59
C ILE A 324 28.65 -1.80 -10.43
N GLU A 325 29.82 -1.58 -9.82
CA GLU A 325 31.07 -1.53 -10.55
C GLU A 325 31.45 -2.92 -11.12
N TRP A 326 31.20 -4.01 -10.38
CA TRP A 326 31.40 -5.35 -10.89
C TRP A 326 30.53 -5.66 -12.11
N LEU A 327 29.23 -5.30 -12.06
CA LEU A 327 28.30 -5.49 -13.18
C LEU A 327 28.67 -4.66 -14.42
N ALA A 328 29.14 -3.45 -14.20
CA ALA A 328 29.58 -2.57 -15.28
C ALA A 328 30.81 -3.13 -16.01
N GLY A 329 31.72 -3.79 -15.29
CA GLY A 329 32.92 -4.38 -15.86
C GLY A 329 32.72 -5.71 -16.59
N GLN A 330 31.49 -6.28 -16.62
CA GLN A 330 31.26 -7.55 -17.29
C GLN A 330 31.34 -7.44 -18.83
N PRO A 331 31.85 -8.46 -19.55
CA PRO A 331 32.03 -8.39 -20.99
C PRO A 331 30.73 -8.19 -21.78
N TRP A 332 29.61 -8.60 -21.23
CA TRP A 332 28.26 -8.43 -21.80
C TRP A 332 27.58 -7.13 -21.37
N SER A 333 28.21 -6.30 -20.56
CA SER A 333 27.69 -5.03 -20.08
C SER A 333 28.10 -3.86 -20.97
N THR A 334 27.21 -2.89 -21.17
CA THR A 334 27.56 -1.59 -21.79
C THR A 334 28.30 -0.65 -20.84
N GLY A 335 28.45 -1.03 -19.56
CA GLY A 335 28.95 -0.16 -18.50
C GLY A 335 27.90 0.77 -17.90
N LYS A 336 26.66 0.77 -18.40
CA LYS A 336 25.56 1.58 -17.84
C LYS A 336 24.69 0.74 -16.91
N VAL A 337 24.57 1.17 -15.65
CA VAL A 337 23.77 0.47 -14.64
C VAL A 337 22.65 1.38 -14.15
N GLY A 338 21.43 0.85 -14.10
CA GLY A 338 20.29 1.46 -13.43
C GLY A 338 19.83 0.59 -12.26
N MET A 339 19.09 1.14 -11.32
CA MET A 339 18.48 0.36 -10.23
C MET A 339 16.97 0.61 -10.15
N ILE A 340 16.21 -0.39 -9.67
CA ILE A 340 14.77 -0.31 -9.46
C ILE A 340 14.34 -1.14 -8.26
N GLY A 341 13.26 -0.72 -7.61
CA GLY A 341 12.58 -1.46 -6.56
C GLY A 341 11.97 -0.56 -5.49
N GLY A 342 11.08 -1.14 -4.67
CA GLY A 342 10.32 -0.41 -3.67
C GLY A 342 10.74 -0.70 -2.23
N SER A 343 10.36 0.18 -1.28
CA SER A 343 10.58 -0.03 0.14
C SER A 343 12.09 -0.16 0.45
N TYR A 344 12.51 -1.19 1.16
CA TYR A 344 13.93 -1.45 1.39
C TYR A 344 14.72 -1.60 0.08
N VAL A 345 14.12 -2.20 -0.96
CA VAL A 345 14.75 -2.32 -2.30
C VAL A 345 14.88 -0.95 -2.99
N GLY A 346 14.07 0.02 -2.62
CA GLY A 346 14.24 1.43 -2.96
C GLY A 346 15.34 2.10 -2.12
N TRP A 347 15.41 1.73 -0.86
CA TRP A 347 16.39 2.28 0.08
C TRP A 347 17.84 1.94 -0.30
N VAL A 348 18.09 0.67 -0.69
CA VAL A 348 19.44 0.23 -1.12
C VAL A 348 19.97 1.02 -2.33
N GLN A 349 19.09 1.57 -3.16
CA GLN A 349 19.46 2.42 -4.30
C GLN A 349 20.03 3.76 -3.82
N TRP A 350 19.38 4.38 -2.82
CA TRP A 350 19.85 5.63 -2.23
C TRP A 350 21.19 5.46 -1.52
N TRP A 351 21.37 4.36 -0.79
CA TRP A 351 22.65 4.06 -0.15
C TRP A 351 23.77 3.89 -1.18
N ALA A 352 23.53 3.12 -2.24
CA ALA A 352 24.50 2.97 -3.33
C ALA A 352 24.79 4.31 -4.02
N ALA A 353 23.76 5.08 -4.41
CA ALA A 353 23.88 6.37 -5.07
C ALA A 353 24.66 7.38 -4.21
N SER A 354 24.51 7.35 -2.86
CA SER A 354 25.25 8.21 -1.94
C SER A 354 26.75 7.98 -1.97
N ARG A 355 27.21 6.83 -2.49
CA ARG A 355 28.63 6.49 -2.71
C ARG A 355 29.14 6.90 -4.10
N ARG A 356 28.24 7.32 -4.99
CA ARG A 356 28.53 7.83 -6.34
C ARG A 356 29.33 6.85 -7.21
N PRO A 357 28.86 5.59 -7.39
CA PRO A 357 29.54 4.69 -8.31
C PRO A 357 29.51 5.28 -9.72
N PRO A 358 30.65 5.32 -10.44
CA PRO A 358 30.78 5.99 -11.75
C PRO A 358 29.83 5.44 -12.81
N HIS A 359 29.46 4.16 -12.72
CA HIS A 359 28.64 3.49 -13.72
C HIS A 359 27.13 3.49 -13.37
N LEU A 360 26.72 4.07 -12.22
CA LEU A 360 25.29 4.25 -11.89
C LEU A 360 24.73 5.43 -12.65
N VAL A 361 23.86 5.17 -13.63
CA VAL A 361 23.29 6.16 -14.52
C VAL A 361 21.97 6.73 -13.98
N THR A 362 21.11 5.90 -13.39
CA THR A 362 19.79 6.31 -12.91
C THR A 362 19.24 5.33 -11.87
N ILE A 363 18.31 5.80 -11.03
CA ILE A 363 17.58 4.97 -10.08
C ILE A 363 16.07 5.23 -10.14
N ILE A 364 15.29 4.20 -9.78
CA ILE A 364 13.83 4.26 -9.62
C ILE A 364 13.48 3.75 -8.21
N PRO A 365 13.67 4.58 -7.16
CA PRO A 365 13.41 4.20 -5.77
C PRO A 365 11.92 4.42 -5.44
N ASN A 366 11.11 3.39 -5.65
CA ASN A 366 9.68 3.45 -5.37
C ASN A 366 9.41 3.35 -3.86
N VAL A 367 8.44 4.10 -3.33
CA VAL A 367 8.01 4.02 -1.93
C VAL A 367 9.20 3.84 -0.97
N ALA A 368 10.28 4.59 -1.23
CA ALA A 368 11.56 4.42 -0.54
C ALA A 368 11.68 5.36 0.66
N PRO A 369 12.04 4.86 1.86
CA PRO A 369 12.25 5.70 3.04
C PRO A 369 13.40 6.72 2.87
N PRO A 370 13.49 7.72 3.76
CA PRO A 370 14.66 8.61 3.91
C PRO A 370 15.71 7.97 4.84
N ASP A 371 16.57 8.76 5.47
CA ASP A 371 17.42 8.25 6.56
C ASP A 371 16.59 7.55 7.65
N PRO A 372 17.10 6.50 8.30
CA PRO A 372 16.38 5.73 9.32
C PRO A 372 15.85 6.56 10.51
N LEU A 373 16.31 7.78 10.68
CA LEU A 373 15.92 8.69 11.75
C LEU A 373 14.65 9.49 11.46
N TYR A 374 14.13 9.41 10.23
CA TYR A 374 12.97 10.18 9.79
C TYR A 374 11.78 9.30 9.37
N ASN A 375 11.91 7.95 9.48
CA ASN A 375 10.81 7.03 9.17
C ASN A 375 10.92 5.72 9.99
N VAL A 376 11.77 4.77 9.60
CA VAL A 376 11.93 3.45 10.22
C VAL A 376 13.39 3.24 10.62
N PRO A 377 13.69 2.90 11.86
CA PRO A 377 12.79 2.61 12.99
C PRO A 377 12.41 3.85 13.81
N TYR A 378 12.98 5.01 13.55
CA TYR A 378 12.64 6.25 14.24
C TYR A 378 12.05 7.28 13.30
N GLU A 379 11.03 7.99 13.73
CA GLU A 379 10.50 9.14 13.03
C GLU A 379 10.57 10.38 13.92
N TYR A 380 11.48 11.29 13.59
CA TYR A 380 11.78 12.50 14.38
C TYR A 380 11.97 12.21 15.88
N GLY A 381 12.67 11.10 16.18
CA GLY A 381 13.00 10.68 17.54
C GLY A 381 11.97 9.81 18.23
N VAL A 382 10.79 9.61 17.64
CA VAL A 382 9.76 8.69 18.14
C VAL A 382 9.95 7.33 17.52
N PHE A 383 10.00 6.28 18.33
CA PHE A 383 10.23 4.91 17.84
C PHE A 383 8.95 4.32 17.25
N PHE A 384 9.02 3.84 16.00
CA PHE A 384 7.93 3.21 15.27
C PHE A 384 7.74 1.77 15.74
N MET A 385 6.97 1.59 16.82
CA MET A 385 6.93 0.35 17.58
C MET A 385 6.27 -0.81 16.84
N THR A 386 5.03 -0.65 16.35
CA THR A 386 4.33 -1.77 15.66
C THR A 386 4.97 -2.14 14.34
N GLY A 387 5.36 -1.17 13.55
CA GLY A 387 6.06 -1.42 12.29
C GLY A 387 7.45 -2.01 12.50
N GLY A 388 8.16 -1.53 13.53
CA GLY A 388 9.49 -2.03 13.88
C GLY A 388 9.48 -3.50 14.30
N ILE A 389 8.57 -3.91 15.18
CA ILE A 389 8.50 -5.30 15.64
C ILE A 389 8.04 -6.26 14.52
N TRP A 390 7.07 -5.82 13.71
CA TRP A 390 6.63 -6.58 12.54
C TRP A 390 7.78 -6.81 11.56
N TRP A 391 8.50 -5.74 11.19
CA TRP A 391 9.58 -5.85 10.22
C TRP A 391 10.76 -6.65 10.77
N ALA A 392 11.10 -6.48 12.04
CA ALA A 392 12.11 -7.29 12.71
C ALA A 392 11.80 -8.80 12.64
N ASP A 393 10.51 -9.19 12.81
CA ASP A 393 10.07 -10.58 12.66
C ASP A 393 10.19 -11.08 11.21
N VAL A 394 9.73 -10.29 10.24
CA VAL A 394 9.88 -10.60 8.81
C VAL A 394 11.34 -10.83 8.44
N LEU A 395 12.23 -10.01 8.96
CA LEU A 395 13.66 -10.11 8.67
C LEU A 395 14.30 -11.35 9.30
N GLU A 396 13.95 -11.68 10.54
CA GLU A 396 14.51 -12.81 11.25
C GLU A 396 13.99 -14.16 10.72
N THR A 397 12.67 -14.25 10.51
CA THR A 397 12.03 -15.47 10.01
C THR A 397 12.30 -15.73 8.54
N GLN A 398 12.91 -14.76 7.82
CA GLN A 398 13.09 -14.81 6.37
C GLN A 398 11.77 -15.06 5.63
N ALA A 399 10.65 -14.62 6.22
CA ALA A 399 9.33 -14.72 5.60
C ALA A 399 9.32 -13.90 4.30
N THR A 400 9.23 -14.59 3.16
CA THR A 400 9.30 -13.96 1.84
C THR A 400 7.96 -13.96 1.13
N ALA A 401 7.12 -14.96 1.42
CA ALA A 401 5.85 -15.16 0.72
C ALA A 401 4.68 -14.38 1.33
N ASP A 402 4.81 -13.96 2.58
CA ASP A 402 3.75 -13.25 3.31
C ASP A 402 4.32 -12.03 4.04
N LEU A 403 4.65 -11.00 3.27
CA LEU A 403 4.98 -9.67 3.79
C LEU A 403 3.76 -8.99 4.48
N SER A 404 2.56 -9.59 4.39
CA SER A 404 1.36 -9.09 5.09
C SER A 404 1.45 -9.25 6.61
N GLY A 405 2.52 -9.89 7.10
CA GLY A 405 2.94 -9.85 8.49
C GLY A 405 2.16 -10.75 9.41
N VAL A 406 2.58 -12.00 9.47
CA VAL A 406 2.01 -12.97 10.41
C VAL A 406 2.09 -12.47 11.85
N ALA A 407 3.18 -11.79 12.26
CA ALA A 407 3.31 -11.24 13.61
C ALA A 407 2.42 -10.00 13.81
N LEU A 408 2.38 -9.08 12.84
CA LEU A 408 1.55 -7.89 12.96
C LEU A 408 0.06 -8.24 12.91
N SER A 409 -0.38 -9.13 12.04
CA SER A 409 -1.76 -9.59 12.03
C SER A 409 -2.14 -10.29 13.33
N LYS A 410 -1.26 -11.14 13.89
CA LYS A 410 -1.50 -11.76 15.20
C LYS A 410 -1.56 -10.74 16.33
N VAL A 411 -0.72 -9.72 16.29
CA VAL A 411 -0.70 -8.64 17.29
C VAL A 411 -1.90 -7.71 17.15
N LEU A 412 -2.34 -7.46 15.92
CA LEU A 412 -3.48 -6.56 15.64
C LEU A 412 -4.84 -7.25 15.73
N GLU A 413 -4.91 -8.58 15.57
CA GLU A 413 -6.18 -9.31 15.57
C GLU A 413 -6.81 -9.43 16.95
N LYS A 414 -6.04 -9.49 18.02
CA LYS A 414 -6.61 -9.63 19.38
C LYS A 414 -5.68 -9.12 20.47
N LYS A 415 -6.10 -8.08 21.20
CA LYS A 415 -5.51 -7.65 22.48
C LYS A 415 -4.12 -7.02 22.39
N TYR A 416 -3.90 -6.16 21.38
CA TYR A 416 -2.63 -5.44 21.25
C TYR A 416 -2.29 -4.61 22.50
N LYS A 417 -3.27 -4.03 23.20
CA LYS A 417 -3.03 -3.29 24.46
C LYS A 417 -2.36 -4.16 25.49
N LYS A 418 -2.85 -5.39 25.66
CA LYS A 418 -2.28 -6.34 26.63
C LYS A 418 -0.86 -6.78 26.22
N LEU A 419 -0.61 -6.99 24.93
CA LEU A 419 0.69 -7.46 24.42
C LEU A 419 1.74 -6.37 24.33
N LEU A 420 1.34 -5.14 23.98
CA LEU A 420 2.25 -4.03 23.69
C LEU A 420 2.33 -3.00 24.83
N ALA A 421 1.48 -3.10 25.86
CA ALA A 421 1.51 -2.23 27.04
C ALA A 421 2.69 -2.46 28.00
N PRO A 422 3.26 -3.67 28.17
CA PRO A 422 4.37 -3.87 29.10
C PRO A 422 5.59 -3.00 28.78
N LEU A 423 6.32 -2.68 29.84
CA LEU A 423 7.58 -1.94 29.78
C LEU A 423 8.70 -2.80 30.39
N PRO A 424 9.95 -2.64 29.96
CA PRO A 424 10.42 -1.71 28.93
C PRO A 424 10.09 -2.21 27.51
N VAL A 425 9.99 -1.27 26.56
CA VAL A 425 9.65 -1.57 25.14
C VAL A 425 10.60 -2.59 24.52
N ILE A 426 11.88 -2.60 24.88
CA ILE A 426 12.87 -3.55 24.36
C ILE A 426 12.47 -5.02 24.61
N GLU A 427 11.73 -5.34 25.68
CA GLU A 427 11.31 -6.70 26.02
C GLU A 427 10.03 -7.16 25.30
N LEU A 428 9.41 -6.31 24.49
CA LEU A 428 8.18 -6.66 23.74
C LEU A 428 8.42 -7.75 22.69
N ASP A 429 9.65 -7.90 22.21
CA ASP A 429 10.00 -9.01 21.32
C ASP A 429 9.71 -10.38 21.95
N LYS A 430 10.02 -10.57 23.23
CA LYS A 430 9.69 -11.82 23.96
C LYS A 430 8.19 -12.00 24.09
N ALA A 431 7.45 -10.93 24.40
CA ALA A 431 6.01 -10.99 24.58
C ALA A 431 5.26 -11.30 23.27
N VAL A 432 5.72 -10.72 22.16
CA VAL A 432 5.05 -10.80 20.84
C VAL A 432 5.57 -11.98 20.02
N LEU A 433 6.91 -12.18 19.98
CA LEU A 433 7.55 -13.16 19.12
C LEU A 433 7.94 -14.44 19.84
N GLY A 434 7.84 -14.47 21.19
CA GLY A 434 8.23 -15.60 22.04
C GLY A 434 9.75 -15.76 22.22
N LYS A 435 10.56 -14.83 21.70
CA LYS A 435 12.03 -14.86 21.75
C LYS A 435 12.63 -13.47 21.59
N GLU A 436 13.91 -13.34 21.91
CA GLU A 436 14.67 -12.13 21.62
C GLU A 436 14.88 -12.00 20.10
N ASN A 437 14.65 -10.79 19.56
CA ASN A 437 14.93 -10.48 18.17
C ASN A 437 16.15 -9.54 18.09
N PRO A 438 17.23 -9.94 17.38
CA PRO A 438 18.47 -9.18 17.36
C PRO A 438 18.32 -7.80 16.73
N TYR A 439 17.51 -7.65 15.69
CA TYR A 439 17.33 -6.37 14.99
C TYR A 439 16.53 -5.38 15.84
N TRP A 440 15.42 -5.84 16.45
CA TRP A 440 14.62 -5.06 17.39
C TRP A 440 15.48 -4.48 18.53
N ARG A 441 16.25 -5.35 19.18
CA ARG A 441 17.08 -4.97 20.32
C ARG A 441 18.23 -4.05 19.94
N GLU A 442 18.84 -4.27 18.77
CA GLU A 442 19.90 -3.44 18.24
C GLU A 442 19.41 -2.02 17.95
N TRP A 443 18.26 -1.88 17.28
CA TRP A 443 17.68 -0.57 16.98
C TRP A 443 17.32 0.21 18.25
N ILE A 444 16.79 -0.44 19.27
CA ILE A 444 16.42 0.21 20.54
C ILE A 444 17.66 0.64 21.34
N ARG A 445 18.72 -0.18 21.36
CA ARG A 445 19.96 0.19 22.08
C ARG A 445 20.64 1.43 21.55
N HIS A 446 20.40 1.77 20.29
CA HIS A 446 20.99 2.90 19.60
C HIS A 446 19.96 4.00 19.33
N PRO A 447 19.80 4.98 20.25
CA PRO A 447 18.87 6.10 20.03
C PRO A 447 19.30 6.95 18.83
N PRO A 448 18.42 7.81 18.26
CA PRO A 448 18.68 8.55 17.03
C PRO A 448 19.99 9.35 16.96
N HIS A 449 20.50 9.82 18.09
CA HIS A 449 21.74 10.60 18.14
C HIS A 449 23.02 9.73 18.22
N ASP A 450 22.88 8.41 18.28
CA ASP A 450 24.03 7.49 18.32
C ASP A 450 24.76 7.47 16.97
N ARG A 451 26.10 7.37 17.04
CA ARG A 451 26.97 7.25 15.86
C ARG A 451 26.73 5.95 15.08
N TYR A 452 26.11 4.97 15.70
CA TYR A 452 25.66 3.73 15.06
C TYR A 452 24.96 4.00 13.71
N TRP A 453 24.10 5.04 13.63
CA TRP A 453 23.33 5.37 12.43
C TRP A 453 24.12 6.06 11.31
N THR A 454 25.40 6.43 11.57
CA THR A 454 26.21 7.20 10.60
C THR A 454 26.35 6.54 9.23
N PRO A 455 26.58 5.22 9.11
CA PRO A 455 26.66 4.55 7.79
C PRO A 455 25.33 4.62 7.01
N ALA A 456 24.21 4.50 7.73
CA ALA A 456 22.87 4.46 7.16
C ALA A 456 22.32 5.83 6.74
N ASN A 457 22.86 6.93 7.26
CA ASN A 457 22.42 8.28 6.93
C ASN A 457 23.02 8.71 5.58
N PHE A 458 22.16 9.07 4.62
CA PHE A 458 22.57 9.46 3.27
C PHE A 458 22.05 10.82 2.82
N LEU A 459 21.00 11.37 3.45
CA LEU A 459 20.38 12.63 3.02
C LEU A 459 21.37 13.77 2.84
N ASP A 460 22.32 13.94 3.76
CA ASP A 460 23.34 14.99 3.66
C ASP A 460 24.35 14.75 2.51
N ARG A 461 24.46 13.50 2.02
CA ARG A 461 25.34 13.10 0.91
C ARG A 461 24.67 13.29 -0.45
N LEU A 462 23.34 13.42 -0.50
CA LEU A 462 22.62 13.62 -1.75
C LEU A 462 23.02 14.90 -2.48
N LYS A 463 23.58 15.88 -1.78
CA LYS A 463 24.16 17.10 -2.39
C LYS A 463 25.20 16.81 -3.48
N ASP A 464 25.87 15.66 -3.41
CA ASP A 464 26.94 15.26 -4.31
C ASP A 464 26.50 14.25 -5.39
N VAL A 465 25.26 13.74 -5.31
CA VAL A 465 24.67 12.80 -6.29
C VAL A 465 24.22 13.59 -7.53
N ARG A 466 24.53 13.11 -8.75
CA ARG A 466 24.27 13.83 -10.01
C ARG A 466 23.55 12.97 -11.05
N ILE A 467 22.70 12.06 -10.62
CA ILE A 467 21.98 11.16 -11.52
C ILE A 467 20.50 11.54 -11.64
N PRO A 468 19.85 11.26 -12.77
CA PRO A 468 18.40 11.29 -12.90
C PRO A 468 17.73 10.30 -11.94
N VAL A 469 16.61 10.70 -11.35
CA VAL A 469 15.85 9.85 -10.43
C VAL A 469 14.36 9.89 -10.76
N PHE A 470 13.72 8.73 -10.78
CA PHE A 470 12.28 8.63 -10.86
C PHE A 470 11.72 8.29 -9.48
N HIS A 471 11.32 9.31 -8.70
CA HIS A 471 10.66 9.14 -7.41
C HIS A 471 9.19 8.79 -7.61
N GLN A 472 8.71 7.77 -6.91
CA GLN A 472 7.31 7.38 -6.94
C GLN A 472 6.84 6.97 -5.55
N SER A 473 5.65 7.44 -5.14
CA SER A 473 5.00 7.06 -3.88
C SER A 473 3.50 7.40 -3.94
N GLY A 474 2.83 7.25 -2.79
CA GLY A 474 1.43 7.61 -2.60
C GLY A 474 1.19 8.40 -1.32
N TRP A 475 0.03 9.07 -1.25
CA TRP A 475 -0.34 9.87 -0.09
C TRP A 475 -0.49 9.04 1.20
N PHE A 476 -0.79 7.73 1.07
CA PHE A 476 -1.01 6.79 2.17
C PHE A 476 0.10 5.74 2.30
N ASP A 477 1.21 5.98 1.64
CA ASP A 477 2.38 5.13 1.75
C ASP A 477 3.07 5.33 3.11
N GLY A 478 3.33 4.24 3.83
CA GLY A 478 4.02 4.27 5.13
C GLY A 478 5.45 4.81 5.08
N ASP A 479 6.07 4.81 3.90
CA ASP A 479 7.41 5.35 3.64
C ASP A 479 7.38 6.65 2.80
N GLY A 480 6.18 7.17 2.52
CA GLY A 480 5.95 8.30 1.61
C GLY A 480 6.69 9.59 1.95
N ILE A 481 7.02 9.79 3.23
CA ILE A 481 7.88 10.91 3.67
C ILE A 481 9.24 10.86 2.97
N GLY A 482 9.77 9.65 2.68
CA GLY A 482 11.07 9.49 2.04
C GLY A 482 11.07 10.03 0.61
N SER A 483 10.07 9.70 -0.18
CA SER A 483 9.96 10.24 -1.54
C SER A 483 9.95 11.77 -1.56
N LYS A 484 9.30 12.42 -0.57
CA LYS A 484 9.35 13.87 -0.38
C LYS A 484 10.74 14.37 0.02
N LEU A 485 11.31 13.84 1.10
CA LEU A 485 12.56 14.33 1.65
C LEU A 485 13.74 14.12 0.69
N ASN A 486 13.79 12.95 0.04
CA ASN A 486 14.82 12.62 -0.95
C ASN A 486 14.71 13.54 -2.17
N TYR A 487 13.48 13.73 -2.71
CA TYR A 487 13.25 14.65 -3.81
C TYR A 487 13.63 16.09 -3.48
N LEU A 488 13.13 16.62 -2.33
CA LEU A 488 13.42 18.00 -1.93
C LEU A 488 14.92 18.22 -1.69
N ARG A 489 15.62 17.21 -1.15
CA ARG A 489 17.06 17.30 -0.96
C ARG A 489 17.79 17.36 -2.30
N MET A 490 17.42 16.49 -3.26
CA MET A 490 17.99 16.55 -4.61
C MET A 490 17.68 17.88 -5.31
N ALA A 491 16.43 18.32 -5.30
CA ALA A 491 15.98 19.55 -5.93
C ALA A 491 16.64 20.80 -5.33
N SER A 492 16.82 20.87 -4.00
CA SER A 492 17.45 22.01 -3.32
C SER A 492 18.93 22.21 -3.71
N HIS A 493 19.57 21.18 -4.25
CA HIS A 493 20.94 21.24 -4.74
C HIS A 493 21.01 21.40 -6.29
N GLY A 494 19.87 21.69 -6.94
CA GLY A 494 19.80 21.93 -8.38
C GLY A 494 20.10 20.70 -9.23
N HIS A 495 19.79 19.47 -8.71
CA HIS A 495 19.95 18.26 -9.50
C HIS A 495 18.87 18.19 -10.58
N PRO A 496 19.25 18.15 -11.87
CA PRO A 496 18.27 18.08 -12.96
C PRO A 496 17.61 16.70 -13.04
N ASN A 497 16.49 16.61 -13.79
CA ASN A 497 15.85 15.35 -14.14
C ASN A 497 15.38 14.54 -12.92
N GLN A 498 14.80 15.23 -11.94
CA GLN A 498 14.14 14.60 -10.80
C GLN A 498 12.65 14.46 -11.10
N LYS A 499 12.22 13.28 -11.58
CA LYS A 499 10.81 12.99 -11.85
C LYS A 499 10.14 12.55 -10.55
N LEU A 500 8.95 13.11 -10.24
CA LEU A 500 8.18 12.78 -9.04
C LEU A 500 6.73 12.46 -9.41
N VAL A 501 6.27 11.29 -9.01
CA VAL A 501 4.86 10.86 -9.18
C VAL A 501 4.28 10.49 -7.83
N LEU A 502 3.22 11.21 -7.42
CA LEU A 502 2.51 10.97 -6.15
C LEU A 502 1.02 10.73 -6.42
N GLY A 503 0.56 9.52 -6.18
CA GLY A 503 -0.83 9.11 -6.38
C GLY A 503 -1.60 8.91 -5.08
N PRO A 504 -2.90 8.56 -5.16
CA PRO A 504 -3.72 8.24 -4.01
C PRO A 504 -3.52 6.78 -3.58
N TRP A 505 -2.27 6.38 -3.36
CA TRP A 505 -1.85 5.00 -3.17
C TRP A 505 -1.28 4.74 -1.79
N GLY A 506 -1.32 3.46 -1.37
CA GLY A 506 -0.60 2.95 -0.20
C GLY A 506 0.78 2.40 -0.56
N HIS A 507 1.38 1.67 0.39
CA HIS A 507 2.74 1.11 0.24
C HIS A 507 2.82 -0.04 -0.77
N THR A 508 1.83 -0.92 -0.78
CA THR A 508 1.78 -2.11 -1.65
C THR A 508 0.86 -1.97 -2.85
N ASP A 509 -0.06 -1.02 -2.81
CA ASP A 509 -1.04 -0.76 -3.86
C ASP A 509 -0.69 0.56 -4.59
N THR A 510 0.41 0.53 -5.32
CA THR A 510 0.98 1.70 -6.01
C THR A 510 0.32 2.04 -7.34
N ALA A 511 -0.79 1.38 -7.68
CA ALA A 511 -1.58 1.66 -8.89
C ALA A 511 -3.08 1.48 -8.63
N GLY A 512 -3.49 1.35 -7.37
CA GLY A 512 -4.87 1.24 -6.97
C GLY A 512 -5.64 2.56 -7.09
N ARG A 513 -6.95 2.47 -7.06
CA ARG A 513 -7.84 3.64 -7.10
C ARG A 513 -8.64 3.85 -5.81
N ARG A 514 -8.39 3.01 -4.78
CA ARG A 514 -9.17 3.04 -3.55
C ARG A 514 -8.31 3.15 -2.32
N ILE A 515 -8.77 3.93 -1.36
CA ILE A 515 -8.26 3.95 0.01
C ILE A 515 -9.45 3.82 0.96
N GLY A 516 -9.51 2.75 1.70
CA GLY A 516 -10.69 2.41 2.48
C GLY A 516 -11.93 2.33 1.58
N ASP A 517 -12.96 3.09 1.90
CA ASP A 517 -14.20 3.15 1.13
C ASP A 517 -14.20 4.16 -0.02
N ARG A 518 -13.20 5.06 -0.05
CA ARG A 518 -13.13 6.09 -1.10
C ARG A 518 -12.55 5.52 -2.39
N ASP A 519 -13.29 5.69 -3.48
CA ASP A 519 -12.86 5.37 -4.85
C ASP A 519 -12.54 6.67 -5.60
N PHE A 520 -11.31 6.80 -6.07
CA PHE A 520 -10.83 8.00 -6.77
C PHE A 520 -10.97 7.91 -8.29
N GLY A 521 -11.69 6.89 -8.78
CA GLY A 521 -11.98 6.70 -10.20
C GLY A 521 -10.83 6.10 -11.01
N PRO A 522 -11.08 5.76 -12.30
CA PRO A 522 -10.11 5.11 -13.16
C PRO A 522 -8.88 5.96 -13.45
N GLN A 523 -8.99 7.29 -13.39
CA GLN A 523 -7.86 8.21 -13.61
C GLN A 523 -6.78 8.13 -12.52
N ALA A 524 -7.08 7.53 -11.35
CA ALA A 524 -6.08 7.25 -10.32
C ALA A 524 -5.13 6.13 -10.71
N ILE A 525 -5.50 5.31 -11.69
CA ILE A 525 -4.70 4.19 -12.19
C ILE A 525 -3.79 4.71 -13.31
N ILE A 526 -2.48 4.49 -13.18
CA ILE A 526 -1.49 4.78 -14.22
C ILE A 526 -0.60 3.56 -14.45
N ASP A 527 -0.06 3.44 -15.66
CA ASP A 527 0.84 2.35 -16.01
C ASP A 527 2.29 2.70 -15.63
N LEU A 528 2.63 2.53 -14.35
CA LEU A 528 3.98 2.79 -13.84
C LEU A 528 5.04 1.92 -14.50
N GLN A 529 4.74 0.66 -14.84
CA GLN A 529 5.72 -0.23 -15.48
C GLN A 529 6.09 0.27 -16.88
N ARG A 530 5.12 0.82 -17.61
CA ARG A 530 5.34 1.50 -18.88
C ARG A 530 6.26 2.71 -18.71
N ASP A 531 5.98 3.55 -17.72
CA ASP A 531 6.77 4.76 -17.46
C ASP A 531 8.21 4.43 -17.01
N TYR A 532 8.38 3.38 -16.20
CA TYR A 532 9.70 2.91 -15.79
C TYR A 532 10.51 2.35 -16.94
N LEU A 533 9.87 1.60 -17.87
CA LEU A 533 10.56 1.12 -19.07
C LEU A 533 10.97 2.28 -19.98
N ARG A 534 10.08 3.27 -20.21
CA ARG A 534 10.41 4.48 -20.95
C ARG A 534 11.58 5.24 -20.33
N TRP A 535 11.61 5.33 -18.99
CA TRP A 535 12.69 5.98 -18.26
C TRP A 535 14.03 5.27 -18.47
N PHE A 536 14.07 3.95 -18.36
CA PHE A 536 15.28 3.18 -18.62
C PHE A 536 15.68 3.19 -20.10
N ASP A 537 14.74 3.09 -21.03
CA ASP A 537 15.02 3.18 -22.46
C ASP A 537 15.69 4.51 -22.82
N TYR A 538 15.24 5.61 -22.21
CA TYR A 538 15.85 6.92 -22.41
C TYR A 538 17.26 7.01 -21.79
N TRP A 539 17.40 6.74 -20.50
CA TRP A 539 18.66 6.98 -19.79
C TRP A 539 19.74 5.92 -20.05
N LEU A 540 19.36 4.67 -20.18
CA LEU A 540 20.32 3.57 -20.34
C LEU A 540 20.61 3.25 -21.82
N LYS A 541 19.60 3.34 -22.70
CA LYS A 541 19.75 3.03 -24.14
C LYS A 541 19.85 4.26 -25.04
N GLY A 542 19.45 5.44 -24.58
CA GLY A 542 19.41 6.66 -25.39
C GLY A 542 18.25 6.72 -26.38
N VAL A 543 17.14 6.01 -26.09
CA VAL A 543 15.94 6.02 -26.96
C VAL A 543 15.14 7.30 -26.73
N GLU A 544 14.97 8.09 -27.77
CA GLU A 544 14.18 9.33 -27.77
C GLU A 544 12.68 9.01 -27.78
N ASN A 545 12.11 8.72 -26.60
CA ASN A 545 10.71 8.33 -26.42
C ASN A 545 9.83 9.43 -25.79
N GLY A 546 10.35 10.65 -25.73
CA GLY A 546 9.61 11.82 -25.25
C GLY A 546 9.54 12.00 -23.74
N ILE A 547 9.96 11.04 -22.91
CA ILE A 547 9.79 11.11 -21.44
C ILE A 547 10.53 12.30 -20.80
N ALA A 548 11.65 12.71 -21.37
CA ALA A 548 12.42 13.86 -20.90
C ALA A 548 11.76 15.22 -21.20
N LYS A 549 10.77 15.25 -22.11
CA LYS A 549 9.99 16.45 -22.46
C LYS A 549 8.68 16.56 -21.67
N GLU A 550 8.30 15.52 -20.96
CA GLU A 550 7.11 15.52 -20.10
C GLU A 550 7.35 16.32 -18.81
N PRO A 551 6.30 16.87 -18.19
CA PRO A 551 6.42 17.47 -16.87
C PRO A 551 7.06 16.49 -15.86
N LEU A 552 8.03 17.01 -15.09
CA LEU A 552 8.78 16.19 -14.15
C LEU A 552 7.98 15.80 -12.90
N VAL A 553 6.94 16.57 -12.57
CA VAL A 553 6.10 16.34 -11.38
C VAL A 553 4.67 16.06 -11.80
N ALA A 554 4.11 14.98 -11.28
CA ALA A 554 2.69 14.64 -11.38
C ALA A 554 2.17 14.28 -9.98
N ILE A 555 1.17 15.01 -9.50
CA ILE A 555 0.54 14.76 -8.19
C ILE A 555 -0.96 14.65 -8.35
N PHE A 556 -1.55 13.66 -7.70
CA PHE A 556 -2.99 13.40 -7.76
C PHE A 556 -3.73 14.17 -6.66
N VAL A 557 -4.79 14.88 -7.01
CA VAL A 557 -5.66 15.58 -6.07
C VAL A 557 -6.93 14.76 -5.85
N MET A 558 -7.06 14.16 -4.68
CA MET A 558 -8.24 13.42 -4.26
C MET A 558 -9.46 14.35 -4.17
N GLY A 559 -10.66 13.84 -4.30
CA GLY A 559 -11.89 14.63 -4.26
C GLY A 559 -12.23 15.31 -5.59
N SER A 560 -11.32 16.10 -6.17
CA SER A 560 -11.42 16.52 -7.57
C SER A 560 -10.97 15.43 -8.56
N ASN A 561 -10.25 14.44 -8.07
CA ASN A 561 -9.80 13.24 -8.78
C ASN A 561 -9.06 13.55 -10.10
N GLN A 562 -8.09 14.44 -10.04
CA GLN A 562 -7.31 14.87 -11.20
C GLN A 562 -5.82 14.94 -10.91
N TRP A 563 -5.01 14.82 -11.96
CA TRP A 563 -3.56 14.99 -11.90
C TRP A 563 -3.18 16.45 -12.14
N LEU A 564 -2.45 17.06 -11.22
CA LEU A 564 -1.74 18.31 -11.45
C LEU A 564 -0.31 18.01 -11.89
N ARG A 565 0.18 18.77 -12.88
CA ARG A 565 1.49 18.55 -13.48
C ARG A 565 2.33 19.82 -13.45
N GLY A 566 3.66 19.65 -13.34
CA GLY A 566 4.62 20.76 -13.35
C GLY A 566 6.05 20.25 -13.40
N ASN A 567 7.03 21.14 -13.23
CA ASN A 567 8.45 20.77 -13.33
C ASN A 567 9.17 20.79 -11.98
N VAL A 568 8.53 21.31 -10.94
CA VAL A 568 9.08 21.38 -9.58
C VAL A 568 8.01 21.06 -8.55
N TYR A 569 8.41 20.53 -7.38
CA TYR A 569 7.54 20.27 -6.25
C TYR A 569 8.04 21.01 -5.00
N PRO A 570 7.15 21.66 -4.22
CA PRO A 570 5.72 21.87 -4.53
C PRO A 570 5.50 22.65 -5.83
N LEU A 571 4.31 22.50 -6.44
CA LEU A 571 4.00 23.19 -7.71
C LEU A 571 4.10 24.71 -7.53
N PRO A 572 4.55 25.49 -8.55
CA PRO A 572 4.72 26.95 -8.42
C PRO A 572 3.43 27.69 -8.11
N VAL A 573 2.28 27.11 -8.46
CA VAL A 573 0.94 27.67 -8.17
C VAL A 573 0.53 27.54 -6.72
N THR A 574 1.28 26.77 -5.92
CA THR A 574 0.98 26.51 -4.51
C THR A 574 1.16 27.78 -3.66
N ARG A 575 0.14 28.10 -2.87
CA ARG A 575 0.17 29.18 -1.87
C ARG A 575 0.16 28.55 -0.49
N PHE A 576 1.16 28.85 0.33
CA PHE A 576 1.21 28.36 1.70
C PHE A 576 0.35 29.24 2.62
N GLU A 577 -0.72 28.67 3.18
CA GLU A 577 -1.66 29.35 4.05
C GLU A 577 -1.60 28.77 5.47
N LYS A 578 -1.55 29.66 6.47
CA LYS A 578 -1.57 29.30 7.88
C LYS A 578 -3.01 29.16 8.37
N TRP A 579 -3.28 28.04 9.03
CA TRP A 579 -4.53 27.81 9.73
C TRP A 579 -4.21 27.69 11.21
N HIS A 580 -4.60 28.71 12.00
CA HIS A 580 -4.24 28.88 13.39
C HIS A 580 -5.15 28.08 14.31
N LEU A 581 -4.54 27.45 15.34
CA LEU A 581 -5.27 26.92 16.48
C LEU A 581 -5.78 28.12 17.30
N ALA A 582 -7.02 28.07 17.75
CA ALA A 582 -7.64 29.16 18.49
C ALA A 582 -8.50 28.66 19.64
N GLU A 583 -8.81 29.55 20.58
CA GLU A 583 -9.65 29.29 21.75
C GLU A 583 -10.97 28.62 21.38
N GLY A 584 -11.42 27.70 22.23
CA GLY A 584 -12.67 26.97 22.04
C GLY A 584 -12.59 25.88 20.96
N GLY A 585 -11.39 25.39 20.63
CA GLY A 585 -11.19 24.32 19.65
C GLY A 585 -11.43 24.77 18.20
N LYS A 586 -11.26 26.06 17.91
CA LYS A 586 -11.43 26.59 16.56
C LYS A 586 -10.14 26.48 15.75
N LEU A 587 -10.29 26.18 14.47
CA LEU A 587 -9.24 26.26 13.46
C LEU A 587 -9.61 27.40 12.48
N THR A 588 -8.75 28.41 12.35
CA THR A 588 -9.06 29.64 11.60
C THR A 588 -7.86 30.14 10.78
N SER A 589 -8.12 30.81 9.67
CA SER A 589 -7.08 31.52 8.90
C SER A 589 -6.66 32.86 9.54
N GLU A 590 -7.43 33.39 10.51
CA GLU A 590 -7.12 34.63 11.21
C GLU A 590 -6.14 34.39 12.37
N ILE A 591 -5.25 35.34 12.59
CA ILE A 591 -4.31 35.26 13.72
C ILE A 591 -5.12 35.47 15.03
N PRO A 592 -5.05 34.57 16.01
CA PRO A 592 -5.72 34.68 17.27
C PRO A 592 -5.32 35.96 18.05
N PRO A 593 -6.20 36.52 18.90
CA PRO A 593 -5.92 37.74 19.64
C PRO A 593 -4.74 37.57 20.64
N ALA A 594 -4.15 38.68 21.02
CA ALA A 594 -3.18 38.70 22.12
C ALA A 594 -3.87 38.29 23.43
N GLY A 595 -3.22 37.45 24.25
CA GLY A 595 -3.74 37.05 25.56
C GLY A 595 -4.77 35.92 25.51
N ALA A 596 -4.99 35.28 24.35
CA ALA A 596 -5.81 34.06 24.30
C ALA A 596 -5.27 32.99 25.27
N PRO A 597 -6.12 32.40 26.13
CA PRO A 597 -5.68 31.40 27.10
C PRO A 597 -5.18 30.13 26.38
N PRO A 598 -4.10 29.51 26.84
CA PRO A 598 -3.61 28.27 26.25
C PRO A 598 -4.47 27.10 26.66
N ASP A 599 -4.57 26.08 25.77
CA ASP A 599 -5.20 24.82 26.09
C ASP A 599 -4.26 23.91 26.90
N ARG A 600 -4.85 23.11 27.78
CA ARG A 600 -4.11 22.25 28.71
C ARG A 600 -4.70 20.86 28.77
N TYR A 601 -3.81 19.86 28.91
CA TYR A 601 -4.22 18.50 29.22
C TYR A 601 -3.15 17.77 30.03
N THR A 602 -3.53 16.66 30.66
CA THR A 602 -2.60 15.77 31.32
C THR A 602 -2.34 14.58 30.39
N TYR A 603 -1.08 14.34 30.08
CA TYR A 603 -0.65 13.12 29.44
C TYR A 603 -0.08 12.14 30.46
N ASP A 604 -0.68 10.96 30.57
CA ASP A 604 -0.19 9.88 31.43
C ASP A 604 0.32 8.70 30.58
N PRO A 605 1.61 8.37 30.65
CA PRO A 605 2.16 7.24 29.92
C PRO A 605 1.63 5.86 30.38
N ALA A 606 0.99 5.77 31.57
CA ALA A 606 0.31 4.54 32.02
C ALA A 606 -0.95 4.25 31.20
N ASP A 607 -1.64 5.30 30.72
CA ASP A 607 -2.81 5.24 29.83
C ASP A 607 -2.58 6.10 28.59
N PRO A 608 -1.67 5.69 27.68
CA PRO A 608 -1.27 6.52 26.54
C PRO A 608 -2.42 6.75 25.57
N THR A 609 -2.44 7.94 24.94
CA THR A 609 -3.41 8.30 23.90
C THR A 609 -3.41 7.24 22.80
N PRO A 610 -4.56 6.56 22.53
CA PRO A 610 -4.63 5.53 21.51
C PRO A 610 -4.54 6.11 20.09
N ASP A 611 -3.96 5.34 19.19
CA ASP A 611 -4.07 5.61 17.76
C ASP A 611 -5.45 5.14 17.26
N PRO A 612 -6.27 6.02 16.69
CA PRO A 612 -7.63 5.68 16.30
C PRO A 612 -7.74 4.61 15.20
N ARG A 613 -6.64 4.26 14.54
CA ARG A 613 -6.61 3.19 13.54
C ARG A 613 -6.58 1.79 14.15
N PHE A 614 -6.28 1.70 15.45
CA PHE A 614 -6.19 0.45 16.19
C PHE A 614 -7.44 0.25 17.06
N TYR A 615 -8.52 -0.17 16.40
CA TYR A 615 -9.73 -0.58 17.08
C TYR A 615 -9.53 -1.96 17.75
N GLU A 616 -9.86 -2.06 19.02
CA GLU A 616 -9.84 -3.30 19.80
C GLU A 616 -11.25 -3.59 20.29
N GLU A 617 -11.77 -4.77 19.97
CA GLU A 617 -13.07 -5.22 20.48
C GLU A 617 -12.97 -5.41 22.00
N THR A 618 -13.97 -4.97 22.75
CA THR A 618 -14.10 -5.23 24.18
C THR A 618 -14.44 -6.71 24.40
N GLU A 619 -14.22 -7.22 25.62
CA GLU A 619 -14.59 -8.62 25.98
C GLU A 619 -16.10 -8.90 25.80
N GLU A 620 -16.93 -7.88 25.93
CA GLU A 620 -18.39 -7.98 25.74
C GLU A 620 -18.73 -8.00 24.25
N GLU A 621 -18.05 -7.16 23.44
CA GLU A 621 -18.18 -7.13 21.99
C GLU A 621 -17.68 -8.42 21.33
N GLU A 622 -16.62 -9.06 21.87
CA GLU A 622 -16.13 -10.36 21.41
C GLU A 622 -17.14 -11.50 21.61
N LYS A 623 -17.93 -11.45 22.68
CA LYS A 623 -18.96 -12.46 23.03
C LYS A 623 -20.25 -12.31 22.22
N THR A 624 -20.46 -11.15 21.59
CA THR A 624 -21.68 -10.84 20.83
C THR A 624 -21.49 -11.18 19.35
N VAL A 625 -22.42 -11.95 18.78
CA VAL A 625 -22.43 -12.23 17.34
C VAL A 625 -22.87 -10.95 16.60
N ARG A 626 -21.94 -10.30 15.89
CA ARG A 626 -22.19 -9.08 15.13
C ARG A 626 -21.91 -9.30 13.64
N SER A 627 -22.67 -8.61 12.79
CA SER A 627 -22.42 -8.67 11.35
C SER A 627 -21.09 -7.99 10.98
N ALA A 628 -20.53 -8.33 9.83
CA ALA A 628 -19.34 -7.66 9.30
C ALA A 628 -19.58 -6.16 9.05
N GLU A 629 -20.83 -5.78 8.75
CA GLU A 629 -21.22 -4.38 8.54
C GLU A 629 -21.26 -3.61 9.86
N ASP A 630 -21.76 -4.21 10.95
CA ASP A 630 -21.77 -3.59 12.28
C ASP A 630 -20.33 -3.37 12.78
N LYS A 631 -19.47 -4.39 12.66
CA LYS A 631 -18.05 -4.26 12.98
C LYS A 631 -17.34 -3.17 12.17
N LYS A 632 -17.73 -3.03 10.91
CA LYS A 632 -17.21 -1.95 10.06
C LYS A 632 -17.66 -0.57 10.55
N LYS A 633 -18.95 -0.40 10.87
CA LYS A 633 -19.50 0.86 11.40
C LYS A 633 -18.85 1.25 12.73
N GLU A 634 -18.63 0.28 13.62
CA GLU A 634 -17.95 0.52 14.90
C GLU A 634 -16.49 0.98 14.72
N ARG A 635 -15.75 0.36 13.79
CA ARG A 635 -14.39 0.78 13.45
C ARG A 635 -14.37 2.20 12.86
N GLU A 636 -15.32 2.53 12.00
CA GLU A 636 -15.45 3.88 11.42
C GLU A 636 -15.81 4.93 12.48
N ALA A 637 -16.67 4.58 13.44
CA ALA A 637 -17.06 5.46 14.52
C ALA A 637 -15.99 5.57 15.65
N TYR A 638 -15.01 4.67 15.67
CA TYR A 638 -14.05 4.56 16.77
C TYR A 638 -13.20 5.82 16.94
N HIS A 639 -12.78 6.45 15.85
CA HIS A 639 -11.98 7.68 15.92
C HIS A 639 -12.76 8.79 16.65
N GLU A 640 -14.00 9.03 16.28
CA GLU A 640 -14.84 10.04 16.94
C GLU A 640 -15.13 9.68 18.40
N LYS A 641 -15.38 8.39 18.69
CA LYS A 641 -15.53 7.89 20.06
C LYS A 641 -14.31 8.22 20.90
N VAL A 642 -13.11 7.85 20.43
CA VAL A 642 -11.85 8.12 21.15
C VAL A 642 -11.66 9.60 21.41
N THR A 643 -11.84 10.47 20.42
CA THR A 643 -11.62 11.91 20.59
C THR A 643 -12.64 12.57 21.51
N ARG A 644 -13.86 12.05 21.58
CA ARG A 644 -14.90 12.54 22.51
C ARG A 644 -14.65 12.09 23.95
N GLU A 645 -14.17 10.87 24.15
CA GLU A 645 -14.00 10.27 25.48
C GLU A 645 -12.67 10.64 26.15
N ARG A 646 -11.61 10.87 25.34
CA ARG A 646 -10.27 11.23 25.83
C ARG A 646 -10.16 12.70 26.18
N ARG A 647 -9.46 13.00 27.27
CA ARG A 647 -9.16 14.36 27.73
C ARG A 647 -7.73 14.82 27.35
N ASP A 648 -6.94 13.92 26.77
CA ASP A 648 -5.56 14.14 26.36
C ASP A 648 -5.41 14.32 24.84
N ILE A 649 -6.51 14.56 24.12
CA ILE A 649 -6.55 14.94 22.72
C ILE A 649 -7.19 16.33 22.61
N LEU A 650 -6.45 17.31 22.15
CA LEU A 650 -7.01 18.63 21.79
C LEU A 650 -7.49 18.59 20.35
N VAL A 651 -8.71 19.06 20.14
CA VAL A 651 -9.35 19.08 18.82
C VAL A 651 -9.63 20.50 18.39
N TYR A 652 -9.17 20.85 17.18
CA TYR A 652 -9.42 22.15 16.56
C TYR A 652 -10.06 21.91 15.19
N ALA A 653 -11.22 22.54 14.94
CA ALA A 653 -11.95 22.36 13.69
C ALA A 653 -12.42 23.70 13.12
N THR A 654 -12.51 23.76 11.80
CA THR A 654 -13.16 24.89 11.11
C THR A 654 -14.66 24.82 11.32
N GLU A 655 -15.35 25.94 11.12
CA GLU A 655 -16.76 25.89 10.73
C GLU A 655 -16.89 25.09 9.42
N PRO A 656 -18.10 24.58 9.08
CA PRO A 656 -18.30 23.97 7.77
C PRO A 656 -17.81 24.92 6.66
N LEU A 657 -16.94 24.39 5.78
CA LEU A 657 -16.36 25.20 4.72
C LEU A 657 -17.45 25.78 3.82
N ALA A 658 -17.44 27.09 3.62
CA ALA A 658 -18.40 27.75 2.74
C ALA A 658 -18.18 27.44 1.25
N LYS A 659 -16.96 27.09 0.87
CA LYS A 659 -16.54 26.72 -0.48
C LYS A 659 -15.52 25.57 -0.41
N PRO A 660 -15.32 24.82 -1.49
CA PRO A 660 -14.28 23.79 -1.52
C PRO A 660 -12.90 24.37 -1.21
N LEU A 661 -12.10 23.60 -0.45
CA LEU A 661 -10.71 23.93 -0.15
C LEU A 661 -9.80 22.86 -0.77
N THR A 662 -8.96 23.28 -1.71
CA THR A 662 -7.98 22.39 -2.34
C THR A 662 -6.59 22.71 -1.84
N PHE A 663 -5.86 21.68 -1.42
CA PHE A 663 -4.43 21.78 -1.15
C PHE A 663 -3.71 20.51 -1.60
N ALA A 664 -2.48 20.68 -2.13
CA ALA A 664 -1.67 19.57 -2.63
C ALA A 664 -0.18 19.90 -2.51
N GLY A 665 0.52 19.11 -1.70
CA GLY A 665 1.93 19.34 -1.42
C GLY A 665 2.35 18.97 0.01
N PRO A 666 3.52 19.45 0.45
CA PRO A 666 4.04 19.21 1.79
C PRO A 666 3.21 19.97 2.83
N VAL A 667 2.84 19.27 3.90
CA VAL A 667 2.10 19.82 5.04
C VAL A 667 3.03 19.90 6.26
N SER A 668 2.91 20.96 7.06
CA SER A 668 3.65 21.09 8.31
C SER A 668 2.82 21.76 9.40
N ALA A 669 3.26 21.63 10.64
CA ALA A 669 2.69 22.37 11.77
C ALA A 669 3.78 23.03 12.58
N THR A 670 3.47 24.21 13.10
CA THR A 670 4.26 24.90 14.13
C THR A 670 3.46 24.87 15.42
N LEU A 671 3.98 24.18 16.44
CA LEU A 671 3.40 24.22 17.78
C LEU A 671 4.28 25.05 18.72
N TYR A 672 3.65 25.97 19.44
CA TYR A 672 4.24 26.61 20.61
C TYR A 672 3.70 25.90 21.84
N ALA A 673 4.54 25.09 22.48
CA ALA A 673 4.11 24.24 23.56
C ALA A 673 5.08 24.22 24.74
N SER A 674 4.55 23.96 25.93
CA SER A 674 5.33 23.72 27.14
C SER A 674 4.85 22.46 27.86
N SER A 675 5.74 21.84 28.61
CA SER A 675 5.48 20.65 29.40
C SER A 675 6.06 20.75 30.80
N SER A 676 5.40 20.11 31.79
CA SER A 676 5.98 19.93 33.13
C SER A 676 7.06 18.83 33.16
N ALA A 677 7.24 18.09 32.09
CA ALA A 677 8.21 17.01 31.94
C ALA A 677 9.58 17.51 31.43
N ARG A 678 10.59 16.63 31.51
CA ARG A 678 11.93 16.89 30.93
C ARG A 678 12.00 16.49 29.46
N ASP A 679 11.09 15.65 29.01
CA ASP A 679 10.90 15.22 27.62
C ASP A 679 9.43 14.79 27.43
N THR A 680 8.93 14.83 26.21
CA THR A 680 7.61 14.38 25.82
C THR A 680 7.55 14.22 24.31
N ASP A 681 6.46 13.69 23.78
CA ASP A 681 6.25 13.63 22.34
C ASP A 681 5.06 14.52 21.95
N TRP A 682 5.11 15.11 20.75
CA TRP A 682 4.01 15.85 20.16
C TRP A 682 3.57 15.17 18.86
N PHE A 683 2.28 14.91 18.74
CA PHE A 683 1.61 14.37 17.55
C PHE A 683 0.60 15.38 17.05
N VAL A 684 0.59 15.64 15.76
CA VAL A 684 -0.40 16.47 15.07
C VAL A 684 -1.00 15.67 13.94
N ARG A 685 -2.33 15.51 13.94
CA ARG A 685 -3.09 14.87 12.87
C ARG A 685 -3.89 15.92 12.12
N LEU A 686 -3.90 15.84 10.80
CA LEU A 686 -4.75 16.62 9.91
C LEU A 686 -5.81 15.71 9.31
N LEU A 687 -7.07 16.09 9.39
CA LEU A 687 -8.21 15.26 9.09
C LEU A 687 -9.26 16.07 8.30
N GLU A 688 -10.01 15.37 7.46
CA GLU A 688 -11.27 15.83 6.91
C GLU A 688 -12.42 15.23 7.73
N VAL A 689 -13.44 16.03 8.05
CA VAL A 689 -14.69 15.57 8.67
C VAL A 689 -15.83 15.82 7.67
N GLU A 690 -16.49 14.75 7.25
CA GLU A 690 -17.61 14.77 6.33
C GLU A 690 -18.88 15.34 7.00
N LYS A 691 -19.91 15.65 6.22
CA LYS A 691 -21.16 16.21 6.75
C LYS A 691 -21.88 15.30 7.75
N ASP A 692 -21.73 14.00 7.60
CA ASP A 692 -22.28 12.96 8.48
C ASP A 692 -21.39 12.67 9.69
N GLY A 693 -20.25 13.36 9.82
CA GLY A 693 -19.28 13.17 10.89
C GLY A 693 -18.20 12.13 10.62
N LYS A 694 -18.21 11.45 9.47
CA LYS A 694 -17.16 10.49 9.10
C LYS A 694 -15.81 11.21 8.96
N ILE A 695 -14.78 10.60 9.57
CA ILE A 695 -13.42 11.15 9.58
C ILE A 695 -12.57 10.46 8.51
N PHE A 696 -11.89 11.28 7.71
CA PHE A 696 -10.90 10.80 6.75
C PHE A 696 -9.52 11.36 7.08
N PRO A 697 -8.51 10.50 7.38
CA PRO A 697 -7.18 10.94 7.71
C PRO A 697 -6.44 11.47 6.47
N LEU A 698 -5.74 12.60 6.63
CA LEU A 698 -5.00 13.25 5.54
C LEU A 698 -3.49 13.20 5.76
N ALA A 699 -3.04 13.55 6.95
CA ALA A 699 -1.62 13.65 7.27
C ALA A 699 -1.38 13.56 8.79
N MET A 700 -0.20 13.12 9.18
CA MET A 700 0.21 13.08 10.58
C MET A 700 1.71 13.34 10.71
N GLY A 701 2.06 14.25 11.63
CA GLY A 701 3.45 14.50 12.02
C GLY A 701 3.68 14.29 13.51
N LYS A 702 4.93 14.05 13.86
CA LYS A 702 5.36 13.86 15.25
C LYS A 702 6.76 14.35 15.48
N VAL A 703 7.09 14.64 16.74
CA VAL A 703 8.45 14.97 17.18
C VAL A 703 8.63 14.62 18.64
N ARG A 704 9.73 13.94 18.97
CA ARG A 704 10.17 13.83 20.38
C ARG A 704 10.86 15.14 20.78
N ALA A 705 10.38 15.77 21.82
CA ALA A 705 10.69 17.14 22.19
C ALA A 705 12.20 17.42 22.35
N ARG A 706 12.98 16.44 22.82
CA ARG A 706 14.44 16.57 22.92
C ARG A 706 15.13 16.75 21.57
N TYR A 707 14.52 16.27 20.47
CA TYR A 707 15.06 16.37 19.10
C TYR A 707 14.51 17.56 18.31
N ARG A 708 13.73 18.46 18.92
CA ARG A 708 13.10 19.62 18.26
C ARG A 708 14.05 20.48 17.42
N ARG A 709 15.34 20.47 17.67
CA ARG A 709 16.34 21.25 16.95
C ARG A 709 17.32 20.39 16.15
N SER A 710 17.61 19.19 16.62
CA SER A 710 18.63 18.34 16.00
C SER A 710 18.46 16.89 16.40
N MET A 711 18.47 16.01 15.41
CA MET A 711 18.50 14.56 15.62
C MET A 711 19.86 14.08 16.20
N LYS A 712 20.93 14.86 15.99
CA LYS A 712 22.29 14.53 16.44
C LYS A 712 22.63 15.10 17.82
N LYS A 713 21.93 16.14 18.27
CA LYS A 713 22.20 16.86 19.54
C LYS A 713 20.90 17.05 20.32
N PRO A 714 20.43 16.03 21.05
CA PRO A 714 19.21 16.12 21.83
C PRO A 714 19.36 17.10 23.00
N GLU A 715 18.31 17.89 23.25
CA GLU A 715 18.27 18.84 24.37
C GLU A 715 16.98 18.63 25.17
N LEU A 716 17.11 18.24 26.43
CA LEU A 716 15.97 18.09 27.34
C LEU A 716 15.25 19.42 27.58
N LEU A 717 13.97 19.33 27.90
CA LEU A 717 13.13 20.49 28.20
C LEU A 717 13.47 21.09 29.58
N LYS A 718 13.35 22.40 29.67
CA LYS A 718 13.19 23.11 30.95
C LYS A 718 11.67 23.15 31.23
N ARG A 719 11.26 22.62 32.39
CA ARG A 719 9.84 22.49 32.78
C ARG A 719 9.12 23.83 32.69
N GLY A 720 7.95 23.86 32.11
CA GLY A 720 7.08 25.03 31.94
C GLY A 720 7.57 26.05 30.91
N ARG A 721 8.77 25.91 30.34
CA ARG A 721 9.25 26.82 29.30
C ARG A 721 8.53 26.52 27.98
N VAL A 722 8.08 27.57 27.30
CA VAL A 722 7.50 27.48 25.95
C VAL A 722 8.63 27.28 24.93
N TYR A 723 8.44 26.32 24.06
CA TYR A 723 9.31 26.04 22.90
C TYR A 723 8.49 26.03 21.62
N GLU A 724 9.14 26.38 20.55
CA GLU A 724 8.63 26.18 19.18
C GLU A 724 9.03 24.78 18.69
N TYR A 725 8.05 24.05 18.15
CA TYR A 725 8.22 22.77 17.54
C TYR A 725 7.77 22.84 16.07
N GLN A 726 8.66 22.48 15.16
CA GLN A 726 8.33 22.29 13.75
C GLN A 726 8.06 20.81 13.52
N LEU A 727 6.85 20.48 13.08
CA LEU A 727 6.44 19.12 12.76
C LEU A 727 6.24 18.99 11.26
N ASP A 728 6.89 18.00 10.69
CA ASP A 728 6.64 17.57 9.32
C ASP A 728 5.42 16.64 9.32
N LEU A 729 4.30 17.07 8.71
CA LEU A 729 3.08 16.27 8.57
C LEU A 729 3.06 15.49 7.24
N TRP A 730 4.23 15.24 6.66
CA TRP A 730 4.40 14.56 5.39
C TRP A 730 3.82 15.38 4.23
N GLN A 731 2.88 14.81 3.46
CA GLN A 731 2.32 15.41 2.28
C GLN A 731 0.96 14.79 1.95
N THR A 732 0.10 15.56 1.28
CA THR A 732 -1.19 15.06 0.79
C THR A 732 -1.68 15.92 -0.38
N GLY A 733 -2.71 15.44 -1.10
CA GLY A 733 -3.37 16.19 -2.15
C GLY A 733 -4.86 15.91 -2.16
N ILE A 734 -5.68 16.93 -1.80
CA ILE A 734 -7.12 16.76 -1.67
C ILE A 734 -7.89 18.06 -1.96
N THR A 735 -9.09 17.92 -2.47
CA THR A 735 -10.15 18.93 -2.46
C THR A 735 -11.19 18.52 -1.42
N ILE A 736 -11.28 19.27 -0.32
CA ILE A 736 -12.33 19.12 0.70
C ILE A 736 -13.57 19.85 0.21
N PRO A 737 -14.74 19.19 0.10
CA PRO A 737 -15.97 19.81 -0.39
C PRO A 737 -16.53 20.89 0.55
N ALA A 738 -17.34 21.79 0.03
CA ALA A 738 -18.14 22.71 0.85
C ALA A 738 -19.07 21.93 1.80
N GLY A 739 -19.17 22.41 3.03
CA GLY A 739 -19.95 21.79 4.11
C GLY A 739 -19.20 20.72 4.91
N HIS A 740 -18.03 20.25 4.47
CA HIS A 740 -17.10 19.48 5.28
C HIS A 740 -16.27 20.40 6.17
N ARG A 741 -15.53 19.83 7.12
CA ARG A 741 -14.64 20.58 8.02
C ARG A 741 -13.20 20.09 7.88
N LEU A 742 -12.27 21.01 8.06
CA LEU A 742 -10.88 20.69 8.32
C LEU A 742 -10.70 20.55 9.84
N ARG A 743 -10.00 19.51 10.30
CA ARG A 743 -9.78 19.23 11.71
C ARG A 743 -8.31 18.96 11.97
N VAL A 744 -7.80 19.50 13.06
CA VAL A 744 -6.47 19.25 13.60
C VAL A 744 -6.61 18.67 15.00
N GLU A 745 -5.88 17.59 15.26
CA GLU A 745 -5.77 16.99 16.58
C GLU A 745 -4.34 17.09 17.09
N VAL A 746 -4.19 17.41 18.38
CA VAL A 746 -2.90 17.47 19.07
C VAL A 746 -2.93 16.53 20.27
N ALA A 747 -1.93 15.64 20.37
CA ALA A 747 -1.79 14.66 21.44
C ALA A 747 -0.31 14.43 21.77
N SER A 748 -0.04 13.66 22.85
CA SER A 748 1.34 13.30 23.27
C SER A 748 1.69 11.84 23.00
N ALA A 749 0.78 11.04 22.43
CA ALA A 749 1.04 9.68 21.99
C ALA A 749 0.16 9.29 20.80
N SER A 750 0.47 8.19 20.17
CA SER A 750 -0.31 7.48 19.14
C SER A 750 -0.03 5.99 19.32
N PHE A 751 -0.51 5.45 20.45
CA PHE A 751 -0.24 4.09 20.89
C PHE A 751 -1.24 3.09 20.26
N PRO A 752 -0.81 1.92 19.77
CA PRO A 752 0.52 1.32 19.85
C PRO A 752 1.39 1.55 18.61
N MET A 753 0.99 2.40 17.66
CA MET A 753 1.77 2.63 16.45
C MET A 753 3.20 3.07 16.77
N PHE A 754 3.32 4.00 17.69
CA PHE A 754 4.59 4.51 18.19
C PHE A 754 4.74 4.21 19.68
N SER A 755 6.00 4.07 20.12
CA SER A 755 6.31 3.98 21.55
C SER A 755 5.85 5.25 22.27
N ARG A 756 5.23 5.07 23.43
CA ARG A 756 4.86 6.19 24.31
C ARG A 756 6.09 6.82 24.95
N ASN A 757 6.14 8.13 25.03
CA ASN A 757 7.18 8.82 25.81
C ASN A 757 6.88 8.68 27.31
N LEU A 758 7.86 8.25 28.09
CA LEU A 758 7.74 8.04 29.54
C LEU A 758 7.95 9.34 30.34
N ASN A 759 8.22 10.47 29.66
CA ASN A 759 8.40 11.81 30.22
C ASN A 759 9.61 11.99 31.17
N THR A 760 10.43 10.97 31.37
CA THR A 760 11.58 10.97 32.31
C THR A 760 12.77 11.76 31.80
N GLY A 761 12.98 11.75 30.47
CA GLY A 761 14.15 12.27 29.82
C GLY A 761 15.32 11.27 29.74
N GLY A 762 15.12 10.01 30.15
CA GLY A 762 16.10 8.93 30.03
C GLY A 762 16.07 8.22 28.67
N HIS A 763 16.49 6.94 28.63
CA HIS A 763 16.42 6.10 27.43
C HIS A 763 15.03 5.45 27.34
N ASN A 764 14.13 6.10 26.64
CA ASN A 764 12.69 5.88 26.68
C ASN A 764 12.26 4.40 26.50
N GLU A 765 12.84 3.73 25.52
CA GLU A 765 12.44 2.37 25.13
C GLU A 765 13.07 1.28 26.03
N MET A 766 13.99 1.68 26.95
CA MET A 766 14.67 0.80 27.91
C MET A 766 14.24 1.02 29.36
N GLU A 767 13.38 2.00 29.62
CA GLU A 767 12.92 2.34 30.97
C GLU A 767 11.54 1.75 31.28
N THR A 768 11.28 1.51 32.58
CA THR A 768 9.96 1.12 33.09
C THR A 768 9.29 2.26 33.86
N ARG A 769 10.10 3.21 34.41
CA ARG A 769 9.58 4.36 35.16
C ARG A 769 8.97 5.37 34.21
N HIS A 770 7.80 5.88 34.53
CA HIS A 770 7.10 6.93 33.80
C HIS A 770 6.59 8.04 34.73
N VAL A 771 6.27 9.20 34.18
CA VAL A 771 5.79 10.37 34.90
C VAL A 771 4.67 11.04 34.13
N PRO A 772 3.46 11.23 34.70
CA PRO A 772 2.45 12.08 34.08
C PRO A 772 2.95 13.51 33.89
N ALA A 773 2.52 14.15 32.81
CA ALA A 773 2.95 15.50 32.45
C ALA A 773 1.76 16.41 32.15
N GLN A 774 1.83 17.66 32.65
CA GLN A 774 0.94 18.74 32.23
C GLN A 774 1.46 19.31 30.93
N GLN A 775 0.62 19.25 29.90
CA GLN A 775 0.91 19.74 28.57
C GLN A 775 0.14 21.05 28.33
N VAL A 776 0.77 22.00 27.67
CA VAL A 776 0.16 23.29 27.37
C VAL A 776 0.43 23.63 25.92
N ILE A 777 -0.62 23.89 25.14
CA ILE A 777 -0.57 24.38 23.78
C ILE A 777 -0.95 25.85 23.75
N HIS A 778 -0.06 26.68 23.23
CA HIS A 778 -0.26 28.12 23.13
C HIS A 778 -0.73 28.47 21.72
N HIS A 779 -1.70 29.36 21.60
CA HIS A 779 -2.29 29.78 20.32
C HIS A 779 -2.62 31.25 20.19
N GLY A 780 -2.20 32.08 21.16
CA GLY A 780 -2.34 33.54 21.04
C GLY A 780 -1.32 34.19 20.10
N ARG A 781 -1.48 35.48 19.82
CA ARG A 781 -0.63 36.20 18.85
C ARG A 781 0.87 36.08 19.13
N GLN A 782 1.27 35.96 20.40
CA GLN A 782 2.69 35.77 20.77
C GLN A 782 3.21 34.39 20.41
N TYR A 783 2.35 33.37 20.42
CA TYR A 783 2.66 31.98 20.18
C TYR A 783 1.65 31.34 19.23
N PRO A 784 1.64 31.77 17.96
CA PRO A 784 0.56 31.41 17.01
C PRO A 784 0.74 30.01 16.45
N SER A 785 0.40 28.99 17.24
CA SER A 785 0.38 27.61 16.78
C SER A 785 -0.54 27.45 15.57
N HIS A 786 -0.07 26.78 14.51
CA HIS A 786 -0.80 26.65 13.25
C HIS A 786 -0.38 25.42 12.46
N VAL A 787 -1.21 25.00 11.54
CA VAL A 787 -0.83 24.14 10.41
C VAL A 787 -0.61 25.00 9.17
N LEU A 788 0.35 24.62 8.35
CA LEU A 788 0.68 25.27 7.09
C LEU A 788 0.25 24.36 5.94
N LEU A 789 -0.72 24.81 5.15
CA LEU A 789 -1.30 24.06 4.05
C LEU A 789 -0.83 24.58 2.70
N PRO A 790 -0.48 23.68 1.77
CA PRO A 790 -0.10 24.00 0.39
C PRO A 790 -1.35 24.18 -0.48
N VAL A 791 -2.03 25.32 -0.36
CA VAL A 791 -3.31 25.61 -1.05
C VAL A 791 -3.09 25.78 -2.55
N ILE A 792 -3.96 25.16 -3.34
CA ILE A 792 -4.04 25.29 -4.80
C ILE A 792 -5.22 26.16 -5.16
N PRO A 793 -5.04 27.29 -5.86
CA PRO A 793 -6.15 28.14 -6.30
C PRO A 793 -7.12 27.38 -7.22
N GLU A 794 -8.42 27.61 -7.06
CA GLU A 794 -9.47 26.95 -7.86
C GLU A 794 -9.28 27.14 -9.38
N THR A 795 -8.73 28.27 -9.79
CA THR A 795 -8.44 28.56 -11.20
C THR A 795 -7.47 27.59 -11.85
N GLU A 796 -6.58 26.96 -11.05
CA GLU A 796 -5.59 26.01 -11.53
C GLU A 796 -6.14 24.58 -11.64
N LEU A 797 -7.32 24.32 -11.05
CA LEU A 797 -8.01 23.03 -11.19
C LEU A 797 -8.88 22.95 -12.45
N LYS A 798 -9.14 24.07 -13.09
CA LYS A 798 -9.98 24.16 -14.30
C LYS A 798 -9.16 24.14 -15.61
N ARG A 799 -7.84 24.11 -15.49
CA ARG A 799 -6.90 24.02 -16.61
C ARG A 799 -6.45 22.58 -16.82
#